data_8d137e7b6fa596c68b151b621349aa38
#
_entry.id   8d137e7b6fa596c68b151b621349aa38
#
_cell.length_a   1.000
_cell.length_b   1.000
_cell.length_c   1.000
_cell.angle_alpha   90.00
_cell.angle_beta   90.00
_cell.angle_gamma   90.00
#
_symmetry.space_group_name_H-M   'P 1'
#
loop_
_entity.id
_entity.type
_entity.pdbx_description
1 polymer ?
#
loop_
_entity_poly.entity_id
_entity_poly.type
_entity_poly.pdbx_seq_one_letter_code
_entity_poly.pdbx_strand_id
1 'polypeptide(L)'
;MNAPVDVSFFHRDAKPLTSYKPYWAKRFGPAPFLPMSRAEMDQLGWDSCDIILVTGDAYVDHPSFGMAVIGRVLEAQGFRVGIIAQPDWTSAEAFKALGKPNLFWGVTAGNMDSMINRYTADRKIRSDDAYTPGDVAGKRPDRAAIVYSQRCREAYKDVPIVLGGIEGSLRRIAHYDYWSDKVRRSIVVDSKCDILLYDNAERALVEVAHRIAAREPVEQITDVRGTSFFRRASEEGWFEVDSTTVDEPGEVEPHINPYMTTSEQAEAQGQSCSKEDAAKSEADGPNDGASVAKVQPIQFVPNLSLRSKSKLPPRERTVLRLPSYEEVKSDPVLYAHANRVLHLETNPGNARALVQAHGEGATARDVWMNPPPIPLTTAEMDWVFGLPYARSPHPVYADESGSHEGATKIPAWEMIRTSVNIMRGCFGGCTFCSITEHEGRIIQSRSEDSIIQELEEIRDKVKGFTGTISDLGGPTANMYRLGCKSPQIEAACRKPSCVFPGICQNLHTDHGPLIKIYRRARKLPGIKKILIGSGLRYDLAVKSPEYVKELVQHHVGGYLKIAPEHTEQGPLTKMMKPGIGSYDKFKQLFEKFSEEAGKKQFLIPYFIAAHPGTSDEDMMNLAIWLKKNGFRADQVQTFYPSPMATATAMYHSGRNTLTKVRRQMRDEDEERVDIVRGEKRRRLHKAFLRYHDPNNWPLLREALKTMGRADLIGNGKQHLIPTFQPLVDGSYQSARKKNSTSSKSGGGIGYTTNKDGKAVAVRRRQDDAGLEPKGDVRFRSSQPQPGKMLTQHTGLPPRAGVTGKARPGARPAKSAGQASRKPR
;
A
#
# COMPACT_ATOMS: atom_id res chain seq x y z
N MET A 1 15.61 -2.58 -31.92
CA MET A 1 16.23 -2.95 -30.62
C MET A 1 16.22 -1.70 -29.78
N ASN A 2 15.22 -1.55 -28.88
CA ASN A 2 15.15 -0.39 -27.99
C ASN A 2 16.13 -0.65 -26.85
N ALA A 3 17.14 0.22 -26.73
CA ALA A 3 18.08 0.19 -25.63
C ALA A 3 17.30 0.22 -24.30
N PRO A 4 17.74 -0.48 -23.26
CA PRO A 4 17.16 -0.36 -21.94
C PRO A 4 17.22 1.11 -21.53
N VAL A 5 16.14 1.62 -20.89
CA VAL A 5 16.12 2.99 -20.35
C VAL A 5 17.32 3.11 -19.44
N ASP A 6 18.27 3.94 -19.85
CA ASP A 6 19.48 4.17 -19.07
C ASP A 6 19.11 5.03 -17.84
N VAL A 7 19.00 4.39 -16.69
CA VAL A 7 18.79 5.05 -15.37
C VAL A 7 20.04 5.77 -14.88
N SER A 8 21.10 5.79 -15.66
CA SER A 8 22.42 6.34 -15.32
C SER A 8 22.38 7.80 -14.87
N PHE A 9 21.40 8.60 -15.34
CA PHE A 9 21.30 10.02 -14.99
C PHE A 9 21.07 10.23 -13.49
N PHE A 10 20.22 9.43 -12.84
CA PHE A 10 19.98 9.52 -11.39
C PHE A 10 21.14 8.97 -10.56
N HIS A 11 21.97 8.11 -11.12
CA HIS A 11 22.97 7.34 -10.40
C HIS A 11 24.37 7.96 -10.43
N ARG A 12 24.55 9.14 -11.06
CA ARG A 12 25.87 9.76 -11.20
C ARG A 12 26.60 9.94 -9.87
N ASP A 13 25.84 10.27 -8.81
CA ASP A 13 26.39 10.57 -7.49
C ASP A 13 26.05 9.48 -6.45
N ALA A 14 25.38 8.39 -6.87
CA ALA A 14 24.96 7.33 -5.95
C ALA A 14 26.05 6.27 -5.82
N LYS A 15 26.51 6.03 -4.59
CA LYS A 15 27.46 4.96 -4.31
C LYS A 15 26.78 3.61 -4.46
N PRO A 16 27.28 2.68 -5.31
CA PRO A 16 26.69 1.36 -5.50
C PRO A 16 26.69 0.53 -4.22
N LEU A 17 25.62 -0.26 -3.99
CA LEU A 17 25.52 -1.14 -2.80
C LEU A 17 26.71 -2.11 -2.68
N THR A 18 27.24 -2.58 -3.80
CA THR A 18 28.34 -3.54 -3.85
C THR A 18 29.74 -2.91 -3.73
N SER A 19 29.85 -1.58 -3.67
CA SER A 19 31.14 -0.86 -3.62
C SER A 19 31.68 -0.66 -2.22
N TYR A 20 30.91 -0.97 -1.19
CA TYR A 20 31.36 -0.86 0.19
C TYR A 20 32.31 -2.01 0.55
N LYS A 21 33.39 -1.68 1.25
CA LYS A 21 34.26 -2.70 1.85
C LYS A 21 33.45 -3.46 2.89
N PRO A 22 33.33 -4.78 2.79
CA PRO A 22 32.59 -5.56 3.77
C PRO A 22 33.13 -5.35 5.19
N TYR A 23 32.22 -5.32 6.15
CA TYR A 23 32.55 -5.24 7.57
C TYR A 23 33.32 -6.50 8.00
N TRP A 24 34.10 -6.41 9.07
CA TRP A 24 35.03 -7.46 9.49
C TRP A 24 34.36 -8.81 9.76
N ALA A 25 33.07 -8.83 10.13
CA ALA A 25 32.34 -10.05 10.44
C ALA A 25 31.93 -10.86 9.20
N LYS A 26 32.21 -10.38 7.98
CA LYS A 26 32.03 -11.14 6.73
C LYS A 26 32.67 -12.53 6.76
N ARG A 27 33.70 -12.72 7.58
CA ARG A 27 34.42 -14.00 7.79
C ARG A 27 33.53 -15.13 8.29
N PHE A 28 32.38 -14.85 8.93
CA PHE A 28 31.45 -15.88 9.41
C PHE A 28 30.61 -16.50 8.29
N GLY A 29 30.56 -15.87 7.10
CA GLY A 29 29.70 -16.30 6.01
C GLY A 29 28.22 -15.98 6.25
N PRO A 30 27.34 -16.35 5.31
CA PRO A 30 25.91 -16.19 5.47
C PRO A 30 25.32 -17.25 6.40
N ALA A 31 24.43 -16.83 7.31
CA ALA A 31 23.69 -17.73 8.18
C ALA A 31 22.58 -18.46 7.40
N PRO A 32 22.26 -19.74 7.70
CA PRO A 32 21.10 -20.42 7.10
C PRO A 32 19.80 -19.65 7.33
N PHE A 33 19.60 -19.15 8.54
CA PHE A 33 18.63 -18.14 8.94
C PHE A 33 19.33 -17.11 9.82
N LEU A 34 18.86 -15.88 9.79
CA LEU A 34 19.31 -14.87 10.73
C LEU A 34 18.84 -15.27 12.14
N PRO A 35 19.71 -15.29 13.17
CA PRO A 35 19.39 -15.86 14.47
C PRO A 35 18.31 -15.05 15.20
N MET A 36 17.38 -15.77 15.84
CA MET A 36 16.34 -15.26 16.72
C MET A 36 16.57 -15.61 18.18
N SER A 37 17.59 -16.42 18.49
CA SER A 37 17.92 -16.88 19.85
C SER A 37 19.43 -16.86 20.10
N ARG A 38 19.81 -16.83 21.38
CA ARG A 38 21.20 -16.94 21.80
C ARG A 38 21.83 -18.26 21.36
N ALA A 39 21.08 -19.35 21.46
CA ALA A 39 21.56 -20.68 21.04
C ALA A 39 21.92 -20.73 19.54
N GLU A 40 21.14 -20.06 18.69
CA GLU A 40 21.46 -19.94 17.25
C GLU A 40 22.70 -19.07 17.02
N MET A 41 22.90 -17.99 17.80
CA MET A 41 24.14 -17.20 17.73
C MET A 41 25.34 -18.04 18.11
N ASP A 42 25.24 -18.86 19.17
CA ASP A 42 26.30 -19.73 19.62
C ASP A 42 26.66 -20.79 18.56
N GLN A 43 25.68 -21.34 17.85
CA GLN A 43 25.92 -22.25 16.72
C GLN A 43 26.65 -21.56 15.54
N LEU A 44 26.41 -20.25 15.35
CA LEU A 44 27.11 -19.45 14.32
C LEU A 44 28.50 -18.96 14.82
N GLY A 45 28.86 -19.24 16.06
CA GLY A 45 30.09 -18.74 16.70
C GLY A 45 30.05 -17.23 16.96
N TRP A 46 28.86 -16.65 17.16
CA TRP A 46 28.68 -15.21 17.42
C TRP A 46 28.54 -14.96 18.92
N ASP A 47 29.42 -14.14 19.46
CA ASP A 47 29.33 -13.63 20.83
C ASP A 47 28.30 -12.51 21.01
N SER A 48 28.05 -11.74 19.94
CA SER A 48 27.12 -10.61 19.90
C SER A 48 26.60 -10.37 18.47
N CYS A 49 25.51 -9.65 18.35
CA CYS A 49 25.04 -9.10 17.08
C CYS A 49 25.59 -7.69 16.88
N ASP A 50 25.92 -7.32 15.63
CA ASP A 50 26.27 -5.95 15.31
C ASP A 50 25.00 -5.10 15.17
N ILE A 51 23.97 -5.66 14.58
CA ILE A 51 22.67 -5.04 14.37
C ILE A 51 21.58 -6.02 14.80
N ILE A 52 20.57 -5.52 15.52
CA ILE A 52 19.38 -6.30 15.85
C ILE A 52 18.16 -5.64 15.23
N LEU A 53 17.42 -6.41 14.45
CA LEU A 53 16.21 -5.96 13.76
C LEU A 53 14.98 -6.40 14.56
N VAL A 54 14.05 -5.46 14.84
CA VAL A 54 12.80 -5.70 15.56
C VAL A 54 11.62 -5.52 14.64
N THR A 55 10.74 -6.52 14.59
CA THR A 55 9.58 -6.51 13.70
C THR A 55 8.29 -7.00 14.36
N GLY A 56 7.15 -6.47 13.89
CA GLY A 56 5.82 -6.96 14.30
C GLY A 56 5.34 -8.20 13.57
N ASP A 57 6.03 -8.64 12.51
CA ASP A 57 5.71 -9.85 11.75
C ASP A 57 6.52 -11.04 12.26
N ALA A 58 6.01 -12.25 12.07
CA ALA A 58 6.84 -13.45 12.16
C ALA A 58 7.98 -13.38 11.13
N TYR A 59 9.16 -13.88 11.49
CA TYR A 59 10.30 -13.88 10.58
C TYR A 59 10.13 -14.95 9.50
N VAL A 60 9.98 -14.49 8.27
CA VAL A 60 9.97 -15.30 7.05
C VAL A 60 11.14 -14.85 6.21
N ASP A 61 12.10 -15.72 5.96
CA ASP A 61 13.29 -15.41 5.16
C ASP A 61 12.99 -15.53 3.67
N HIS A 62 12.31 -14.51 3.14
CA HIS A 62 11.83 -14.48 1.77
C HIS A 62 11.95 -13.07 1.18
N PRO A 63 12.32 -12.89 -0.11
CA PRO A 63 12.55 -11.59 -0.73
C PRO A 63 11.29 -10.69 -0.85
N SER A 64 10.11 -11.21 -0.50
CA SER A 64 8.88 -10.41 -0.36
C SER A 64 8.60 -9.93 1.06
N PHE A 65 9.48 -10.22 2.02
CA PHE A 65 9.38 -9.73 3.39
C PHE A 65 10.48 -8.71 3.66
N GLY A 66 10.09 -7.47 3.96
CA GLY A 66 11.03 -6.36 4.14
C GLY A 66 12.10 -6.64 5.19
N MET A 67 11.75 -7.34 6.28
CA MET A 67 12.71 -7.71 7.32
C MET A 67 13.82 -8.66 6.80
N ALA A 68 13.44 -9.65 5.97
CA ALA A 68 14.41 -10.55 5.35
C ALA A 68 15.31 -9.80 4.37
N VAL A 69 14.73 -8.93 3.53
CA VAL A 69 15.50 -8.11 2.57
C VAL A 69 16.54 -7.26 3.30
N ILE A 70 16.12 -6.51 4.30
CA ILE A 70 17.00 -5.62 5.07
C ILE A 70 18.07 -6.42 5.83
N GLY A 71 17.68 -7.53 6.48
CA GLY A 71 18.61 -8.39 7.20
C GLY A 71 19.65 -9.02 6.30
N ARG A 72 19.25 -9.59 5.15
CA ARG A 72 20.17 -10.19 4.19
C ARG A 72 21.07 -9.18 3.49
N VAL A 73 20.59 -7.97 3.20
CA VAL A 73 21.43 -6.88 2.69
C VAL A 73 22.52 -6.52 3.68
N LEU A 74 22.20 -6.34 4.97
CA LEU A 74 23.17 -6.04 6.01
C LEU A 74 24.16 -7.19 6.24
N GLU A 75 23.69 -8.44 6.25
CA GLU A 75 24.56 -9.63 6.32
C GLU A 75 25.53 -9.69 5.14
N ALA A 76 25.05 -9.40 3.92
CA ALA A 76 25.88 -9.35 2.72
C ALA A 76 26.97 -8.25 2.80
N GLN A 77 26.68 -7.15 3.51
CA GLN A 77 27.67 -6.12 3.86
C GLN A 77 28.67 -6.55 4.94
N GLY A 78 28.49 -7.73 5.54
CA GLY A 78 29.39 -8.34 6.50
C GLY A 78 29.05 -8.05 7.96
N PHE A 79 27.84 -7.62 8.28
CA PHE A 79 27.37 -7.45 9.65
C PHE A 79 26.74 -8.72 10.22
N ARG A 80 26.87 -8.96 11.53
CA ARG A 80 26.13 -9.99 12.26
C ARG A 80 24.75 -9.43 12.62
N VAL A 81 23.72 -9.99 12.02
CA VAL A 81 22.35 -9.47 12.12
C VAL A 81 21.47 -10.47 12.87
N GLY A 82 20.91 -10.06 14.01
CA GLY A 82 19.89 -10.83 14.74
C GLY A 82 18.49 -10.27 14.50
N ILE A 83 17.45 -11.11 14.68
CA ILE A 83 16.07 -10.73 14.54
C ILE A 83 15.28 -11.00 15.82
N ILE A 84 14.55 -10.00 16.29
CA ILE A 84 13.52 -10.10 17.32
C ILE A 84 12.16 -9.91 16.65
N ALA A 85 11.47 -11.02 16.37
CA ALA A 85 10.19 -11.03 15.70
C ALA A 85 9.05 -11.18 16.71
N GLN A 86 8.03 -10.32 16.61
CA GLN A 86 6.83 -10.34 17.46
C GLN A 86 7.17 -10.40 18.97
N PRO A 87 8.06 -9.53 19.49
CA PRO A 87 8.42 -9.55 20.91
C PRO A 87 7.20 -9.29 21.80
N ASP A 88 7.23 -9.83 23.02
CA ASP A 88 6.35 -9.34 24.07
C ASP A 88 6.70 -7.88 24.38
N TRP A 89 5.83 -6.99 23.94
CA TRP A 89 6.01 -5.55 24.04
C TRP A 89 5.55 -4.95 25.38
N THR A 90 5.04 -5.78 26.29
CA THR A 90 4.57 -5.33 27.61
C THR A 90 5.74 -4.92 28.51
N SER A 91 6.94 -5.45 28.26
CA SER A 91 8.18 -5.09 28.96
C SER A 91 9.37 -4.99 28.00
N ALA A 92 10.54 -4.55 28.51
CA ALA A 92 11.78 -4.50 27.74
C ALA A 92 12.55 -5.84 27.70
N GLU A 93 12.09 -6.86 28.42
CA GLU A 93 12.88 -8.12 28.59
C GLU A 93 13.03 -8.90 27.28
N ALA A 94 11.95 -9.01 26.47
CA ALA A 94 12.03 -9.67 25.17
C ALA A 94 13.03 -9.00 24.22
N PHE A 95 13.29 -7.71 24.40
CA PHE A 95 14.24 -6.95 23.58
C PHE A 95 15.71 -7.17 24.01
N LYS A 96 15.96 -7.86 25.11
CA LYS A 96 17.30 -8.24 25.58
C LYS A 96 17.69 -9.66 25.16
N ALA A 97 16.82 -10.41 24.51
CA ALA A 97 17.00 -11.84 24.20
C ALA A 97 18.31 -12.16 23.46
N LEU A 98 18.75 -11.28 22.54
CA LEU A 98 19.99 -11.42 21.76
C LEU A 98 21.18 -10.62 22.35
N GLY A 99 20.99 -9.97 23.48
CA GLY A 99 21.98 -9.07 24.06
C GLY A 99 21.96 -7.67 23.45
N LYS A 100 22.96 -6.84 23.80
CA LYS A 100 23.10 -5.47 23.29
C LYS A 100 23.70 -5.49 21.89
N PRO A 101 23.06 -4.86 20.86
CA PRO A 101 23.70 -4.72 19.57
C PRO A 101 24.89 -3.78 19.61
N ASN A 102 25.96 -4.10 18.88
CA ASN A 102 27.18 -3.32 18.86
C ASN A 102 27.02 -1.96 18.15
N LEU A 103 26.12 -1.85 17.18
CA LEU A 103 25.97 -0.67 16.33
C LEU A 103 24.60 0.01 16.53
N PHE A 104 23.51 -0.65 16.20
CA PHE A 104 22.18 -0.03 16.30
C PHE A 104 21.03 -1.05 16.32
N TRP A 105 19.86 -0.56 16.73
CA TRP A 105 18.57 -1.20 16.54
C TRP A 105 17.94 -0.80 15.21
N GLY A 106 17.56 -1.76 14.38
CA GLY A 106 16.67 -1.53 13.24
C GLY A 106 15.24 -1.86 13.63
N VAL A 107 14.32 -0.88 13.57
CA VAL A 107 12.95 -1.06 14.05
C VAL A 107 11.94 -0.89 12.92
N THR A 108 10.96 -1.80 12.85
CA THR A 108 9.81 -1.70 11.93
C THR A 108 8.54 -2.28 12.54
N ALA A 109 7.38 -1.85 12.06
CA ALA A 109 6.10 -2.47 12.41
C ALA A 109 5.84 -3.81 11.70
N GLY A 110 6.59 -4.10 10.64
CA GLY A 110 6.40 -5.24 9.73
C GLY A 110 6.08 -4.80 8.30
N ASN A 111 5.60 -5.74 7.47
CA ASN A 111 5.25 -5.50 6.07
C ASN A 111 4.01 -4.61 5.90
N MET A 112 3.20 -4.47 6.94
CA MET A 112 2.04 -3.59 6.96
C MET A 112 2.12 -2.59 8.10
N ASP A 113 1.48 -1.45 7.92
CA ASP A 113 1.16 -0.53 9.01
C ASP A 113 0.38 -1.24 10.11
N SER A 114 0.81 -1.11 11.37
CA SER A 114 0.23 -1.84 12.51
C SER A 114 -1.25 -1.53 12.73
N MET A 115 -1.65 -0.27 12.51
CA MET A 115 -3.05 0.14 12.66
C MET A 115 -3.92 -0.41 11.53
N ILE A 116 -3.43 -0.39 10.28
CA ILE A 116 -4.12 -0.97 9.13
C ILE A 116 -4.24 -2.49 9.27
N ASN A 117 -3.21 -3.13 9.81
CA ASN A 117 -3.25 -4.58 10.06
C ASN A 117 -4.25 -4.96 11.16
N ARG A 118 -4.30 -4.20 12.25
CA ARG A 118 -5.14 -4.53 13.41
C ARG A 118 -6.60 -4.13 13.26
N TYR A 119 -6.91 -3.07 12.54
CA TYR A 119 -8.27 -2.51 12.44
C TYR A 119 -8.84 -2.60 11.03
N THR A 120 -10.17 -2.71 10.95
CA THR A 120 -10.90 -2.54 9.69
C THR A 120 -11.10 -1.05 9.39
N ALA A 121 -11.55 -0.71 8.16
CA ALA A 121 -11.93 0.66 7.80
C ALA A 121 -13.09 1.23 8.65
N ASP A 122 -13.83 0.39 9.38
CA ASP A 122 -14.87 0.80 10.33
C ASP A 122 -14.34 0.83 11.79
N ARG A 123 -13.02 0.87 11.97
CA ARG A 123 -12.32 0.91 13.27
C ARG A 123 -12.62 -0.30 14.19
N LYS A 124 -13.06 -1.43 13.61
CA LYS A 124 -13.27 -2.67 14.35
C LYS A 124 -11.99 -3.49 14.38
N ILE A 125 -11.66 -4.08 15.52
CA ILE A 125 -10.50 -4.96 15.68
C ILE A 125 -10.70 -6.18 14.78
N ARG A 126 -9.65 -6.58 14.05
CA ARG A 126 -9.63 -7.83 13.27
C ARG A 126 -9.42 -9.02 14.19
N SER A 127 -10.01 -10.14 13.80
CA SER A 127 -9.85 -11.43 14.49
C SER A 127 -8.65 -12.23 13.99
N ASP A 128 -8.00 -11.77 12.93
CA ASP A 128 -6.95 -12.48 12.21
C ASP A 128 -5.75 -11.55 11.93
N ASP A 129 -4.55 -12.13 11.83
CA ASP A 129 -3.32 -11.47 11.40
C ASP A 129 -2.51 -12.40 10.49
N ALA A 130 -2.58 -12.15 9.19
CA ALA A 130 -1.96 -12.99 8.17
C ALA A 130 -0.42 -13.12 8.29
N TYR A 131 0.22 -12.24 9.05
CA TYR A 131 1.68 -12.25 9.28
C TYR A 131 2.09 -12.97 10.57
N THR A 132 1.15 -13.65 11.20
CA THR A 132 1.37 -14.38 12.46
C THR A 132 1.13 -15.88 12.26
N PRO A 133 1.90 -16.78 12.92
CA PRO A 133 1.62 -18.19 12.90
C PRO A 133 0.20 -18.50 13.40
N GLY A 134 -0.52 -19.33 12.66
CA GLY A 134 -1.91 -19.68 12.98
C GLY A 134 -2.92 -18.56 12.72
N ASP A 135 -2.54 -17.47 12.05
CA ASP A 135 -3.42 -16.30 11.77
C ASP A 135 -3.91 -15.60 13.07
N VAL A 136 -3.13 -15.69 14.14
CA VAL A 136 -3.51 -15.21 15.48
C VAL A 136 -3.33 -13.71 15.59
N ALA A 137 -4.44 -12.97 15.77
CA ALA A 137 -4.43 -11.53 15.97
C ALA A 137 -3.90 -11.10 17.35
N GLY A 138 -3.44 -9.86 17.46
CA GLY A 138 -3.09 -9.22 18.74
C GLY A 138 -1.64 -9.37 19.18
N LYS A 139 -0.78 -9.98 18.36
CA LYS A 139 0.66 -10.12 18.66
C LYS A 139 1.44 -8.81 18.60
N ARG A 140 0.96 -7.82 17.85
CA ARG A 140 1.63 -6.52 17.75
C ARG A 140 0.82 -5.42 18.46
N PRO A 141 1.47 -4.40 19.06
CA PRO A 141 0.79 -3.26 19.66
C PRO A 141 0.27 -2.30 18.61
N ASP A 142 -0.63 -1.40 19.02
CA ASP A 142 -0.99 -0.23 18.23
C ASP A 142 0.23 0.67 18.04
N ARG A 143 0.45 1.14 16.80
CA ARG A 143 1.61 1.97 16.44
C ARG A 143 2.92 1.29 16.85
N ALA A 144 3.08 0.07 16.37
CA ALA A 144 4.14 -0.85 16.78
C ALA A 144 5.54 -0.24 16.68
N ALA A 145 5.82 0.53 15.64
CA ALA A 145 7.13 1.17 15.47
C ALA A 145 7.47 2.12 16.63
N ILE A 146 6.50 2.85 17.18
CA ILE A 146 6.69 3.73 18.34
C ILE A 146 6.97 2.90 19.60
N VAL A 147 6.13 1.90 19.86
CA VAL A 147 6.24 1.06 21.06
C VAL A 147 7.57 0.29 21.06
N TYR A 148 7.93 -0.32 19.93
CA TYR A 148 9.18 -1.06 19.83
C TYR A 148 10.41 -0.16 20.01
N SER A 149 10.41 1.05 19.42
CA SER A 149 11.50 2.02 19.64
C SER A 149 11.65 2.39 21.11
N GLN A 150 10.54 2.58 21.82
CA GLN A 150 10.58 2.88 23.26
C GLN A 150 11.13 1.70 24.06
N ARG A 151 10.74 0.46 23.74
CA ARG A 151 11.25 -0.75 24.41
C ARG A 151 12.74 -0.99 24.11
N CYS A 152 13.19 -0.74 22.88
CA CYS A 152 14.62 -0.78 22.55
C CYS A 152 15.41 0.23 23.39
N ARG A 153 14.89 1.45 23.55
CA ARG A 153 15.50 2.49 24.37
C ARG A 153 15.52 2.15 25.86
N GLU A 154 14.51 1.48 26.37
CA GLU A 154 14.45 0.96 27.74
C GLU A 154 15.44 -0.20 27.93
N ALA A 155 15.56 -1.10 26.94
CA ALA A 155 16.48 -2.24 27.01
C ALA A 155 17.97 -1.77 27.09
N TYR A 156 18.35 -0.87 26.16
CA TYR A 156 19.71 -0.34 26.07
C TYR A 156 19.70 1.13 25.65
N LYS A 157 19.82 2.03 26.61
CA LYS A 157 19.58 3.47 26.48
C LYS A 157 20.47 4.17 25.46
N ASP A 158 21.72 3.72 25.34
CA ASP A 158 22.80 4.34 24.57
C ASP A 158 22.93 3.78 23.13
N VAL A 159 22.10 2.80 22.75
CA VAL A 159 22.16 2.20 21.42
C VAL A 159 21.32 3.04 20.45
N PRO A 160 21.86 3.44 19.29
CA PRO A 160 21.10 4.16 18.27
C PRO A 160 19.89 3.37 17.75
N ILE A 161 18.82 4.06 17.42
CA ILE A 161 17.60 3.49 16.84
C ILE A 161 17.41 4.01 15.42
N VAL A 162 17.55 3.11 14.45
CA VAL A 162 17.27 3.32 13.04
C VAL A 162 15.87 2.79 12.76
N LEU A 163 14.93 3.68 12.52
CA LEU A 163 13.53 3.35 12.22
C LEU A 163 13.31 3.20 10.71
N GLY A 164 12.52 2.22 10.28
CA GLY A 164 12.22 2.02 8.87
C GLY A 164 10.86 1.35 8.62
N GLY A 165 10.62 0.98 7.38
CA GLY A 165 9.41 0.31 6.93
C GLY A 165 8.23 1.25 6.66
N ILE A 166 7.12 0.67 6.19
CA ILE A 166 5.97 1.43 5.71
C ILE A 166 5.34 2.33 6.77
N GLU A 167 5.25 1.88 8.03
CA GLU A 167 4.66 2.68 9.12
C GLU A 167 5.48 3.94 9.39
N GLY A 168 6.81 3.84 9.35
CA GLY A 168 7.73 4.98 9.47
C GLY A 168 7.60 5.93 8.27
N SER A 169 7.67 5.40 7.06
CA SER A 169 7.56 6.18 5.82
C SER A 169 6.28 7.01 5.76
N LEU A 170 5.14 6.44 6.14
CA LEU A 170 3.84 7.11 6.08
C LEU A 170 3.57 8.07 7.24
N ARG A 171 4.50 8.22 8.20
CA ARG A 171 4.37 9.10 9.36
C ARG A 171 5.59 10.01 9.58
N ARG A 172 6.39 10.22 8.52
CA ARG A 172 7.66 10.98 8.59
C ARG A 172 7.49 12.48 8.88
N ILE A 173 6.29 13.03 8.61
CA ILE A 173 5.90 14.39 9.01
C ILE A 173 4.60 14.36 9.84
N ALA A 174 4.06 15.50 10.23
CA ALA A 174 2.72 15.59 10.82
C ALA A 174 1.69 14.96 9.90
N HIS A 175 0.87 14.06 10.43
CA HIS A 175 -0.05 13.26 9.65
C HIS A 175 -1.40 13.08 10.34
N TYR A 176 -2.48 13.00 9.55
CA TYR A 176 -3.79 12.68 10.08
C TYR A 176 -3.87 11.19 10.45
N ASP A 177 -4.19 10.94 11.71
CA ASP A 177 -4.44 9.60 12.25
C ASP A 177 -5.93 9.31 12.29
N TYR A 178 -6.39 8.47 11.39
CA TYR A 178 -7.79 8.10 11.22
C TYR A 178 -8.42 7.51 12.49
N TRP A 179 -7.66 6.74 13.28
CA TRP A 179 -8.19 6.04 14.47
C TRP A 179 -8.45 6.97 15.63
N SER A 180 -7.58 7.96 15.85
CA SER A 180 -7.75 8.98 16.87
C SER A 180 -8.51 10.22 16.37
N ASP A 181 -8.78 10.32 15.05
CA ASP A 181 -9.41 11.47 14.38
C ASP A 181 -8.69 12.80 14.66
N LYS A 182 -7.35 12.74 14.63
CA LYS A 182 -6.48 13.88 14.97
C LYS A 182 -5.24 13.92 14.07
N VAL A 183 -4.72 15.11 13.85
CA VAL A 183 -3.36 15.26 13.31
C VAL A 183 -2.36 14.94 14.43
N ARG A 184 -1.44 14.00 14.16
CA ARG A 184 -0.36 13.60 15.07
C ARG A 184 0.97 14.16 14.60
N ARG A 185 1.93 14.20 15.51
CA ARG A 185 3.30 14.62 15.23
C ARG A 185 4.00 13.61 14.32
N SER A 186 5.11 14.01 13.71
CA SER A 186 6.02 13.08 13.04
C SER A 186 6.37 11.89 13.94
N ILE A 187 6.50 10.71 13.35
CA ILE A 187 6.92 9.50 14.06
C ILE A 187 8.33 9.64 14.64
N VAL A 188 9.20 10.45 14.02
CA VAL A 188 10.54 10.76 14.54
C VAL A 188 10.42 11.35 15.96
N VAL A 189 9.43 12.23 16.19
CA VAL A 189 9.17 12.84 17.49
C VAL A 189 8.59 11.84 18.49
N ASP A 190 7.59 11.05 18.05
CA ASP A 190 6.84 10.16 18.94
C ASP A 190 7.64 8.90 19.31
N SER A 191 8.46 8.34 18.38
CA SER A 191 9.28 7.16 18.62
C SER A 191 10.60 7.48 19.34
N LYS A 192 11.08 8.74 19.23
CA LYS A 192 12.42 9.17 19.66
C LYS A 192 13.53 8.35 19.00
N CYS A 193 13.33 7.93 17.75
CA CYS A 193 14.39 7.32 16.95
C CYS A 193 15.47 8.37 16.63
N ASP A 194 16.69 7.90 16.40
CA ASP A 194 17.80 8.79 16.05
C ASP A 194 17.76 9.16 14.57
N ILE A 195 17.39 8.22 13.72
CA ILE A 195 17.21 8.42 12.29
C ILE A 195 16.07 7.53 11.76
N LEU A 196 15.23 8.08 10.89
CA LEU A 196 14.21 7.36 10.13
C LEU A 196 14.68 7.19 8.69
N LEU A 197 14.60 5.96 8.16
CA LEU A 197 14.79 5.66 6.75
C LEU A 197 13.42 5.47 6.11
N TYR A 198 13.16 6.17 5.03
CA TYR A 198 11.86 6.09 4.35
C TYR A 198 12.00 5.66 2.89
N ASP A 199 10.91 5.25 2.26
CA ASP A 199 10.84 4.64 0.94
C ASP A 199 11.66 3.31 0.85
N ASN A 200 12.20 2.96 -0.34
CA ASN A 200 13.10 1.82 -0.53
C ASN A 200 14.48 2.16 0.06
N ALA A 201 14.74 1.67 1.24
CA ALA A 201 15.80 2.17 2.12
C ALA A 201 17.14 1.42 2.01
N GLU A 202 17.29 0.44 1.11
CA GLU A 202 18.49 -0.40 1.05
C GLU A 202 19.78 0.43 0.94
N ARG A 203 19.78 1.44 0.07
CA ARG A 203 20.94 2.32 -0.15
C ARG A 203 21.26 3.16 1.09
N ALA A 204 20.25 3.82 1.64
CA ALA A 204 20.39 4.62 2.85
C ALA A 204 20.84 3.77 4.05
N LEU A 205 20.28 2.56 4.20
CA LEU A 205 20.62 1.65 5.28
C LEU A 205 22.08 1.19 5.23
N VAL A 206 22.56 0.80 4.04
CA VAL A 206 23.94 0.36 3.86
C VAL A 206 24.91 1.49 4.20
N GLU A 207 24.64 2.70 3.73
CA GLU A 207 25.46 3.86 4.03
C GLU A 207 25.46 4.19 5.52
N VAL A 208 24.30 4.30 6.16
CA VAL A 208 24.17 4.57 7.60
C VAL A 208 24.87 3.48 8.42
N ALA A 209 24.71 2.20 8.07
CA ALA A 209 25.35 1.09 8.79
C ALA A 209 26.88 1.17 8.74
N HIS A 210 27.46 1.44 7.57
CA HIS A 210 28.92 1.57 7.44
C HIS A 210 29.46 2.82 8.12
N ARG A 211 28.74 3.95 8.14
CA ARG A 211 29.15 5.17 8.84
C ARG A 211 29.12 4.99 10.35
N ILE A 212 28.05 4.37 10.90
CA ILE A 212 28.01 4.01 12.34
C ILE A 212 29.12 3.00 12.67
N ALA A 213 29.39 2.01 11.80
CA ALA A 213 30.50 1.07 12.00
C ALA A 213 31.89 1.74 11.96
N ALA A 214 32.03 2.85 11.25
CA ALA A 214 33.21 3.71 11.27
C ALA A 214 33.25 4.63 12.51
N ARG A 215 32.29 4.48 13.43
CA ARG A 215 32.15 5.27 14.68
C ARG A 215 31.75 6.73 14.45
N GLU A 216 31.14 7.03 13.31
CA GLU A 216 30.49 8.33 13.11
C GLU A 216 29.23 8.40 13.99
N PRO A 217 29.06 9.43 14.82
CA PRO A 217 27.85 9.59 15.61
C PRO A 217 26.62 9.68 14.71
N VAL A 218 25.57 8.93 15.03
CA VAL A 218 24.34 8.89 14.21
C VAL A 218 23.73 10.29 14.00
N GLU A 219 23.91 11.18 14.95
CA GLU A 219 23.43 12.56 14.89
C GLU A 219 24.18 13.43 13.88
N GLN A 220 25.34 13.00 13.39
CA GLN A 220 26.10 13.69 12.35
C GLN A 220 25.79 13.15 10.95
N ILE A 221 25.03 12.05 10.85
CA ILE A 221 24.61 11.46 9.58
C ILE A 221 23.37 12.20 9.07
N THR A 222 23.56 13.39 8.50
CA THR A 222 22.48 14.32 8.10
C THR A 222 22.31 14.46 6.58
N ASP A 223 23.24 13.93 5.80
CA ASP A 223 23.36 14.12 4.35
C ASP A 223 22.86 12.91 3.51
N VAL A 224 22.41 11.82 4.16
CA VAL A 224 21.94 10.62 3.46
C VAL A 224 20.52 10.82 2.92
N ARG A 225 20.32 10.60 1.62
CA ARG A 225 19.00 10.71 0.98
C ARG A 225 18.04 9.61 1.50
N GLY A 226 16.75 9.93 1.55
CA GLY A 226 15.74 8.99 2.08
C GLY A 226 15.74 8.89 3.61
N THR A 227 16.29 9.89 4.31
CA THR A 227 16.33 9.93 5.78
C THR A 227 15.55 11.11 6.35
N SER A 228 15.08 10.95 7.59
CA SER A 228 14.49 12.01 8.38
C SER A 228 14.97 11.93 9.82
N PHE A 229 15.27 13.08 10.44
CA PHE A 229 15.88 13.19 11.75
C PHE A 229 15.58 14.54 12.40
N PHE A 230 15.94 14.70 13.66
CA PHE A 230 15.91 16.01 14.32
C PHE A 230 17.08 16.87 13.88
N ARG A 231 16.78 18.01 13.25
CA ARG A 231 17.79 19.00 12.94
C ARG A 231 18.21 19.75 14.22
N ARG A 232 19.50 19.80 14.49
CA ARG A 232 20.05 20.48 15.67
C ARG A 232 20.46 21.92 15.38
N ALA A 233 20.87 22.22 14.16
CA ALA A 233 21.29 23.55 13.73
C ALA A 233 20.92 23.79 12.26
N SER A 234 20.97 25.03 11.82
CA SER A 234 20.89 25.34 10.37
C SER A 234 22.14 24.79 9.70
N GLU A 235 21.95 23.99 8.66
CA GLU A 235 23.10 23.43 7.91
C GLU A 235 23.64 24.49 6.98
N GLU A 236 24.96 24.71 7.03
CA GLU A 236 25.64 25.66 6.14
C GLU A 236 25.45 25.26 4.67
N GLY A 237 25.20 26.26 3.83
CA GLY A 237 25.01 26.07 2.38
C GLY A 237 23.63 25.63 1.95
N TRP A 238 22.66 25.54 2.85
CA TRP A 238 21.26 25.33 2.51
C TRP A 238 20.46 26.63 2.53
N PHE A 239 19.53 26.76 1.56
CA PHE A 239 18.60 27.90 1.45
C PHE A 239 17.22 27.44 1.94
N GLU A 240 16.79 28.01 3.05
CA GLU A 240 15.48 27.72 3.58
C GLU A 240 14.44 28.67 2.99
N VAL A 241 13.34 28.12 2.46
CA VAL A 241 12.23 28.84 1.86
C VAL A 241 10.93 28.41 2.53
N ASP A 242 10.14 29.35 3.00
CA ASP A 242 8.81 29.07 3.54
C ASP A 242 7.89 28.62 2.40
N SER A 243 7.30 27.41 2.54
CA SER A 243 6.41 26.84 1.52
C SER A 243 5.18 27.72 1.23
N THR A 244 4.72 28.49 2.22
CA THR A 244 3.57 29.39 2.08
C THR A 244 3.89 30.70 1.35
N THR A 245 5.19 31.05 1.20
CA THR A 245 5.63 32.23 0.44
C THR A 245 5.94 31.92 -1.00
N VAL A 246 6.35 30.69 -1.29
CA VAL A 246 6.55 30.21 -2.68
C VAL A 246 5.22 29.93 -3.35
N ASP A 247 4.30 29.43 -2.56
CA ASP A 247 2.90 29.23 -2.91
C ASP A 247 2.07 29.82 -1.77
N GLU A 248 1.27 30.87 -2.01
CA GLU A 248 0.20 31.22 -1.08
C GLU A 248 -0.53 29.91 -0.66
N PRO A 249 -1.05 29.78 0.61
CA PRO A 249 -1.62 28.50 1.03
C PRO A 249 -2.54 27.93 -0.03
N GLY A 250 -2.02 26.96 -0.77
CA GLY A 250 -2.66 26.38 -1.94
C GLY A 250 -2.14 26.74 -3.30
N GLU A 251 -1.25 27.68 -3.47
CA GLU A 251 -0.61 27.93 -4.77
C GLU A 251 0.74 27.23 -4.86
N VAL A 252 0.72 25.94 -5.05
CA VAL A 252 1.93 25.20 -5.42
C VAL A 252 2.25 25.48 -6.88
N GLU A 253 3.54 25.78 -7.19
CA GLU A 253 4.00 26.00 -8.56
C GLU A 253 3.30 25.05 -9.54
N PRO A 254 2.70 25.55 -10.64
CA PRO A 254 2.10 24.68 -11.64
C PRO A 254 3.13 23.66 -12.11
N HIS A 255 2.68 22.43 -12.36
CA HIS A 255 3.56 21.42 -12.93
C HIS A 255 4.16 21.96 -14.22
N ILE A 256 5.46 22.17 -14.22
CA ILE A 256 6.18 22.55 -15.43
C ILE A 256 5.97 21.39 -16.41
N ASN A 257 5.24 21.66 -17.49
CA ASN A 257 5.21 20.75 -18.61
C ASN A 257 6.61 20.75 -19.23
N PRO A 258 7.38 19.65 -19.13
CA PRO A 258 8.74 19.62 -19.65
C PRO A 258 8.82 19.76 -21.17
N TYR A 259 7.68 19.80 -21.85
CA TYR A 259 7.55 20.00 -23.33
C TYR A 259 7.15 21.40 -23.71
N MET A 260 6.79 22.24 -22.76
CA MET A 260 6.55 23.65 -23.07
C MET A 260 7.86 24.29 -23.48
N THR A 261 7.84 24.97 -24.60
CA THR A 261 8.92 25.89 -24.98
C THR A 261 9.07 26.97 -23.91
N THR A 262 10.22 27.61 -23.85
CA THR A 262 10.47 28.70 -22.88
C THR A 262 9.45 29.84 -23.00
N SER A 263 8.92 30.08 -24.19
CA SER A 263 7.87 31.09 -24.45
C SER A 263 6.51 30.64 -23.91
N GLU A 264 6.11 29.37 -24.14
CA GLU A 264 4.86 28.81 -23.61
C GLU A 264 4.89 28.67 -22.08
N GLN A 265 6.08 28.41 -21.50
CA GLN A 265 6.27 28.42 -20.05
C GLN A 265 6.10 29.83 -19.47
N ALA A 266 6.58 30.85 -20.17
CA ALA A 266 6.42 32.25 -19.76
C ALA A 266 4.94 32.70 -19.86
N GLU A 267 4.24 32.31 -20.93
CA GLU A 267 2.81 32.58 -21.10
C GLU A 267 1.95 31.87 -20.05
N ALA A 268 2.22 30.59 -19.78
CA ALA A 268 1.50 29.82 -18.75
C ALA A 268 1.73 30.36 -17.32
N GLN A 269 2.83 31.10 -17.11
CA GLN A 269 3.17 31.78 -15.86
C GLN A 269 2.68 33.23 -15.80
N GLY A 270 1.91 33.70 -16.80
CA GLY A 270 1.44 35.07 -16.87
C GLY A 270 2.54 36.09 -17.17
N GLN A 271 3.69 35.66 -17.71
CA GLN A 271 4.83 36.47 -18.07
C GLN A 271 4.93 36.72 -19.58
N SER A 272 3.81 36.96 -20.23
CA SER A 272 3.79 37.43 -21.62
C SER A 272 4.34 38.84 -21.66
N CYS A 273 5.57 38.99 -22.14
CA CYS A 273 6.11 40.29 -22.54
C CYS A 273 5.39 40.70 -23.83
N SER A 274 4.25 41.37 -23.71
CA SER A 274 3.78 42.20 -24.77
C SER A 274 4.75 43.39 -24.88
N LYS A 275 5.23 43.69 -26.08
CA LYS A 275 6.12 44.81 -26.36
C LYS A 275 5.50 46.19 -26.05
N GLU A 276 4.27 46.22 -25.54
CA GLU A 276 3.50 47.42 -25.23
C GLU A 276 3.64 47.91 -23.77
N ASP A 277 4.12 47.06 -22.84
CA ASP A 277 4.25 47.42 -21.43
C ASP A 277 5.62 48.03 -21.06
N ALA A 278 6.57 48.06 -22.01
CA ALA A 278 7.90 48.66 -21.81
C ALA A 278 7.89 50.18 -21.86
N ALA A 279 6.77 50.85 -22.22
CA ALA A 279 6.68 52.28 -22.44
C ALA A 279 5.99 53.09 -21.32
N LYS A 280 5.61 52.47 -20.19
CA LYS A 280 4.81 53.13 -19.13
C LYS A 280 5.39 53.07 -17.70
N SER A 281 6.66 52.80 -17.51
CA SER A 281 7.27 52.78 -16.18
C SER A 281 8.38 53.80 -15.97
N GLU A 282 8.22 55.02 -16.53
CA GLU A 282 9.02 56.18 -16.10
C GLU A 282 8.06 57.29 -15.67
N ALA A 283 7.63 57.26 -14.39
CA ALA A 283 7.28 58.44 -13.60
C ALA A 283 6.91 58.03 -12.16
N ASP A 284 7.48 58.74 -11.25
CA ASP A 284 7.14 59.02 -9.85
C ASP A 284 7.78 58.16 -8.75
N GLY A 285 8.83 58.78 -8.15
CA GLY A 285 9.17 58.58 -6.72
C GLY A 285 8.58 59.73 -5.89
N PRO A 286 9.01 60.02 -4.65
CA PRO A 286 9.42 59.20 -3.50
C PRO A 286 8.71 59.59 -2.17
N ASN A 287 9.18 59.05 -1.05
CA ASN A 287 8.98 59.44 0.40
C ASN A 287 7.92 58.66 1.19
N ASP A 288 8.11 58.24 2.41
CA ASP A 288 8.83 58.57 3.59
C ASP A 288 8.66 57.47 4.68
N GLY A 289 9.70 57.31 5.39
CA GLY A 289 9.99 56.94 6.71
C GLY A 289 8.97 56.45 7.78
N ALA A 290 9.33 55.35 8.42
CA ALA A 290 9.29 55.20 9.89
C ALA A 290 10.02 53.94 10.33
N SER A 291 10.88 54.16 11.32
CA SER A 291 11.68 53.17 12.03
C SER A 291 10.82 52.19 12.84
N VAL A 292 11.27 50.95 13.07
CA VAL A 292 11.45 50.34 14.40
C VAL A 292 11.95 48.88 14.36
N ALA A 293 12.91 48.65 15.27
CA ALA A 293 13.30 47.36 15.89
C ALA A 293 14.02 46.29 15.07
N LYS A 294 15.31 46.18 15.38
CA LYS A 294 16.22 45.12 15.03
C LYS A 294 15.77 43.78 15.61
N VAL A 295 15.26 42.91 14.77
CA VAL A 295 15.31 41.47 14.97
C VAL A 295 16.37 40.92 14.02
N GLN A 296 17.26 40.07 14.51
CA GLN A 296 18.35 39.52 13.70
C GLN A 296 17.77 38.75 12.49
N PRO A 297 18.34 38.95 11.29
CA PRO A 297 17.76 38.41 10.09
C PRO A 297 18.03 36.93 9.98
N ILE A 298 16.99 36.10 10.13
CA ILE A 298 16.86 34.94 9.26
C ILE A 298 16.87 35.54 7.85
N GLN A 299 17.84 35.18 7.01
CA GLN A 299 17.85 35.67 5.64
C GLN A 299 16.67 35.05 4.88
N PHE A 300 15.50 35.67 5.06
CA PHE A 300 14.41 35.49 4.14
C PHE A 300 14.78 36.15 2.83
N VAL A 301 14.82 35.35 1.77
CA VAL A 301 14.87 35.91 0.43
C VAL A 301 13.51 36.55 0.18
N PRO A 302 13.39 37.89 0.15
CA PRO A 302 12.10 38.54 -0.12
C PRO A 302 11.65 38.16 -1.51
N ASN A 303 10.32 38.01 -1.70
CA ASN A 303 9.63 37.80 -2.96
C ASN A 303 10.47 38.15 -4.20
N LEU A 304 11.22 37.17 -4.67
CA LEU A 304 11.94 37.33 -5.94
C LEU A 304 10.88 37.20 -7.03
N SER A 305 10.39 38.35 -7.49
CA SER A 305 9.72 38.41 -8.78
C SER A 305 10.57 37.62 -9.77
N LEU A 306 9.97 36.69 -10.51
CA LEU A 306 10.59 35.71 -11.43
C LEU A 306 11.45 36.31 -12.57
N ARG A 307 11.97 37.52 -12.42
CA ARG A 307 12.70 38.30 -13.47
C ARG A 307 14.14 37.86 -13.76
N SER A 308 14.67 36.85 -13.05
CA SER A 308 15.99 36.32 -13.41
C SER A 308 16.16 34.87 -12.96
N LYS A 309 16.08 33.92 -13.86
CA LYS A 309 16.38 32.49 -13.65
C LYS A 309 17.81 32.24 -13.14
N SER A 310 18.70 33.25 -13.17
CA SER A 310 20.09 33.13 -12.71
C SER A 310 20.30 33.40 -11.22
N LYS A 311 19.26 33.69 -10.43
CA LYS A 311 19.38 34.08 -9.02
C LYS A 311 18.63 33.18 -8.03
N LEU A 312 17.89 32.15 -8.48
CA LEU A 312 17.27 31.19 -7.57
C LEU A 312 18.33 30.21 -7.08
N PRO A 313 18.33 29.88 -5.77
CA PRO A 313 19.24 28.87 -5.25
C PRO A 313 18.97 27.52 -5.92
N PRO A 314 20.01 26.66 -6.10
CA PRO A 314 19.85 25.35 -6.69
C PRO A 314 18.90 24.49 -5.85
N ARG A 315 18.01 23.75 -6.49
CA ARG A 315 17.00 22.94 -5.80
C ARG A 315 17.63 21.92 -4.83
N GLU A 316 18.77 21.39 -5.21
CA GLU A 316 19.55 20.41 -4.42
C GLU A 316 20.04 20.99 -3.08
N ARG A 317 20.11 22.31 -2.95
CA ARG A 317 20.51 23.05 -1.74
C ARG A 317 19.36 23.87 -1.16
N THR A 318 18.12 23.60 -1.59
CA THR A 318 16.93 24.29 -1.08
C THR A 318 16.15 23.37 -0.16
N VAL A 319 15.74 23.88 0.98
CA VAL A 319 14.80 23.23 1.89
C VAL A 319 13.51 24.02 1.99
N LEU A 320 12.37 23.35 1.92
CA LEU A 320 11.06 23.95 2.11
C LEU A 320 10.62 23.78 3.56
N ARG A 321 10.35 24.91 4.22
CA ARG A 321 9.70 24.93 5.53
C ARG A 321 8.21 24.74 5.36
N LEU A 322 7.71 23.61 5.84
CA LEU A 322 6.28 23.34 5.92
C LEU A 322 5.66 24.08 7.11
N PRO A 323 4.36 24.38 7.09
CA PRO A 323 3.65 24.82 8.27
C PRO A 323 3.91 23.88 9.45
N SER A 324 4.10 24.44 10.64
CA SER A 324 4.41 23.69 11.86
C SER A 324 3.34 22.65 12.18
N TYR A 325 3.68 21.68 13.05
CA TYR A 325 2.70 20.71 13.54
C TYR A 325 1.51 21.39 14.19
N GLU A 326 1.73 22.43 14.99
CA GLU A 326 0.69 23.16 15.69
C GLU A 326 -0.27 23.85 14.72
N GLU A 327 0.26 24.46 13.65
CA GLU A 327 -0.51 25.07 12.58
C GLU A 327 -1.34 24.04 11.80
N VAL A 328 -0.71 22.96 11.31
CA VAL A 328 -1.44 21.92 10.54
C VAL A 328 -2.44 21.14 11.40
N LYS A 329 -2.24 21.10 12.72
CA LYS A 329 -3.19 20.48 13.66
C LYS A 329 -4.43 21.33 13.84
N SER A 330 -4.29 22.66 13.84
CA SER A 330 -5.38 23.61 14.07
C SER A 330 -6.08 24.02 12.78
N ASP A 331 -5.38 24.05 11.65
CA ASP A 331 -5.88 24.50 10.35
C ASP A 331 -5.83 23.37 9.28
N PRO A 332 -6.99 22.79 8.91
CA PRO A 332 -7.06 21.78 7.87
C PRO A 332 -6.59 22.26 6.48
N VAL A 333 -6.63 23.57 6.19
CA VAL A 333 -6.12 24.13 4.93
C VAL A 333 -4.61 24.05 4.89
N LEU A 334 -3.92 24.43 5.98
CA LEU A 334 -2.47 24.29 6.08
C LEU A 334 -2.03 22.82 6.08
N TYR A 335 -2.84 21.92 6.66
CA TYR A 335 -2.60 20.48 6.55
C TYR A 335 -2.66 20.00 5.09
N ALA A 336 -3.68 20.42 4.35
CA ALA A 336 -3.85 20.08 2.94
C ALA A 336 -2.69 20.65 2.10
N HIS A 337 -2.25 21.87 2.37
CA HIS A 337 -1.09 22.51 1.74
C HIS A 337 0.20 21.71 2.01
N ALA A 338 0.51 21.42 3.28
CA ALA A 338 1.71 20.66 3.65
C ALA A 338 1.75 19.28 2.98
N ASN A 339 0.62 18.56 2.94
CA ASN A 339 0.49 17.29 2.26
C ASN A 339 0.74 17.42 0.75
N ARG A 340 0.17 18.45 0.11
CA ARG A 340 0.39 18.71 -1.32
C ARG A 340 1.86 19.00 -1.62
N VAL A 341 2.51 19.86 -0.85
CA VAL A 341 3.95 20.16 -1.01
C VAL A 341 4.78 18.89 -0.92
N LEU A 342 4.53 18.04 0.07
CA LEU A 342 5.19 16.75 0.21
C LEU A 342 5.08 15.91 -1.08
N HIS A 343 3.88 15.81 -1.66
CA HIS A 343 3.66 14.99 -2.87
C HIS A 343 4.30 15.57 -4.13
N LEU A 344 4.62 16.85 -4.15
CA LEU A 344 5.36 17.50 -5.24
C LEU A 344 6.87 17.31 -5.12
N GLU A 345 7.37 17.00 -3.94
CA GLU A 345 8.79 16.77 -3.66
C GLU A 345 9.09 15.25 -3.53
N THR A 346 8.50 14.43 -4.41
CA THR A 346 8.68 12.97 -4.42
C THR A 346 9.61 12.46 -5.52
N ASN A 347 10.00 13.31 -6.49
CA ASN A 347 10.92 12.88 -7.54
C ASN A 347 12.37 13.01 -7.09
N PRO A 348 13.14 11.90 -6.99
CA PRO A 348 14.54 11.96 -6.56
C PRO A 348 15.43 12.84 -7.45
N GLY A 349 15.04 13.08 -8.70
CA GLY A 349 15.81 13.94 -9.63
C GLY A 349 15.71 15.43 -9.37
N ASN A 350 14.67 15.91 -8.66
CA ASN A 350 14.45 17.34 -8.43
C ASN A 350 13.81 17.70 -7.08
N ALA A 351 13.53 16.73 -6.23
CA ALA A 351 12.96 16.99 -4.92
C ALA A 351 13.88 17.86 -4.06
N ARG A 352 13.27 18.80 -3.34
CA ARG A 352 13.93 19.59 -2.30
C ARG A 352 13.84 18.86 -0.96
N ALA A 353 14.70 19.17 -0.02
CA ALA A 353 14.53 18.78 1.36
C ALA A 353 13.29 19.48 1.96
N LEU A 354 12.69 18.87 2.99
CA LEU A 354 11.58 19.46 3.73
C LEU A 354 11.95 19.59 5.20
N VAL A 355 11.38 20.60 5.85
CA VAL A 355 11.53 20.78 7.30
C VAL A 355 10.20 21.19 7.91
N GLN A 356 9.85 20.58 9.07
CA GLN A 356 8.64 20.89 9.80
C GLN A 356 8.94 21.05 11.29
N ALA A 357 8.51 22.19 11.86
CA ALA A 357 8.66 22.43 13.29
C ALA A 357 7.61 21.65 14.10
N HIS A 358 8.00 21.12 15.26
CA HIS A 358 7.17 20.46 16.24
C HIS A 358 7.45 21.03 17.64
N GLY A 359 6.41 21.46 18.33
CA GLY A 359 6.49 22.16 19.62
C GLY A 359 6.48 23.69 19.45
N GLU A 360 6.40 24.40 20.55
CA GLU A 360 6.28 25.86 20.58
C GLU A 360 7.46 26.50 21.30
N GLY A 361 7.83 27.70 20.88
CA GLY A 361 8.87 28.51 21.52
C GLY A 361 10.21 27.78 21.65
N ALA A 362 10.83 27.83 22.81
CA ALA A 362 12.15 27.21 23.08
C ALA A 362 12.13 25.66 23.02
N THR A 363 10.95 25.03 23.01
CA THR A 363 10.82 23.57 22.91
C THR A 363 10.60 23.09 21.47
N ALA A 364 10.46 24.01 20.52
CA ALA A 364 10.31 23.69 19.11
C ALA A 364 11.53 22.94 18.59
N ARG A 365 11.28 21.84 17.87
CA ARG A 365 12.30 21.04 17.23
C ARG A 365 11.95 20.85 15.77
N ASP A 366 12.90 21.08 14.90
CA ASP A 366 12.75 20.85 13.48
C ASP A 366 12.96 19.37 13.13
N VAL A 367 11.97 18.76 12.52
CA VAL A 367 12.13 17.47 11.83
C VAL A 367 12.53 17.79 10.41
N TRP A 368 13.75 17.40 10.07
CA TRP A 368 14.32 17.49 8.73
C TRP A 368 14.01 16.23 7.95
N MET A 369 13.74 16.36 6.66
CA MET A 369 13.57 15.26 5.74
C MET A 369 14.41 15.52 4.48
N ASN A 370 15.40 14.69 4.26
CA ASN A 370 16.22 14.74 3.05
C ASN A 370 15.38 14.37 1.81
N PRO A 371 15.82 14.74 0.59
CA PRO A 371 15.16 14.28 -0.64
C PRO A 371 15.04 12.75 -0.70
N PRO A 372 14.07 12.21 -1.47
CA PRO A 372 13.85 10.78 -1.60
C PRO A 372 15.11 10.01 -2.02
N PRO A 373 15.21 8.72 -1.66
CA PRO A 373 16.36 7.89 -2.04
C PRO A 373 16.47 7.75 -3.55
N ILE A 374 17.68 7.61 -4.05
CA ILE A 374 17.93 7.30 -5.46
C ILE A 374 17.52 5.85 -5.71
N PRO A 375 16.70 5.55 -6.73
CA PRO A 375 16.26 4.20 -7.05
C PRO A 375 17.44 3.24 -7.27
N LEU A 376 17.25 1.97 -6.98
CA LEU A 376 18.24 0.94 -7.29
C LEU A 376 18.36 0.74 -8.81
N THR A 377 19.57 0.52 -9.27
CA THR A 377 19.84 0.06 -10.63
C THR A 377 19.35 -1.38 -10.83
N THR A 378 19.21 -1.83 -12.09
CA THR A 378 18.89 -3.24 -12.37
C THR A 378 19.93 -4.19 -11.73
N ALA A 379 21.22 -3.87 -11.80
CA ALA A 379 22.27 -4.69 -11.20
C ALA A 379 22.16 -4.77 -9.67
N GLU A 380 21.80 -3.67 -9.00
CA GLU A 380 21.56 -3.66 -7.55
C GLU A 380 20.27 -4.39 -7.17
N MET A 381 19.21 -4.25 -7.97
CA MET A 381 17.99 -5.05 -7.80
C MET A 381 18.31 -6.55 -7.93
N ASP A 382 19.04 -6.94 -8.94
CA ASP A 382 19.44 -8.33 -9.14
C ASP A 382 20.29 -8.84 -7.97
N TRP A 383 21.21 -8.02 -7.47
CA TRP A 383 22.01 -8.36 -6.31
C TRP A 383 21.15 -8.54 -5.04
N VAL A 384 20.20 -7.63 -4.75
CA VAL A 384 19.31 -7.74 -3.59
C VAL A 384 18.46 -9.01 -3.66
N PHE A 385 17.88 -9.31 -4.83
CA PHE A 385 17.01 -10.48 -4.99
C PHE A 385 17.79 -11.80 -5.13
N GLY A 386 19.07 -11.75 -5.46
CA GLY A 386 19.99 -12.89 -5.53
C GLY A 386 20.66 -13.26 -4.20
N LEU A 387 20.34 -12.57 -3.08
CA LEU A 387 20.87 -12.91 -1.77
C LEU A 387 20.35 -14.29 -1.30
N PRO A 388 21.04 -14.97 -0.36
CA PRO A 388 20.76 -16.36 0.01
C PRO A 388 19.54 -16.48 0.92
N TYR A 389 18.35 -16.20 0.40
CA TYR A 389 17.09 -16.40 1.14
C TYR A 389 16.76 -17.88 1.28
N ALA A 390 16.34 -18.31 2.49
CA ALA A 390 15.85 -19.67 2.72
C ALA A 390 14.47 -19.92 2.08
N ARG A 391 13.74 -18.87 1.70
CA ARG A 391 12.38 -18.87 1.13
C ARG A 391 11.35 -19.58 1.99
N SER A 392 11.54 -19.60 3.29
CA SER A 392 10.64 -20.24 4.26
C SER A 392 10.53 -19.43 5.56
N PRO A 393 9.49 -19.68 6.38
CA PRO A 393 9.47 -19.21 7.74
C PRO A 393 10.62 -19.80 8.54
N HIS A 394 11.06 -19.06 9.59
CA HIS A 394 12.08 -19.52 10.50
C HIS A 394 11.66 -20.84 11.19
N PRO A 395 12.59 -21.81 11.39
CA PRO A 395 12.26 -23.11 11.99
C PRO A 395 11.57 -23.06 13.35
N VAL A 396 11.76 -22.00 14.13
CA VAL A 396 11.07 -21.80 15.44
C VAL A 396 9.54 -21.85 15.33
N TYR A 397 8.97 -21.59 14.16
CA TYR A 397 7.52 -21.63 13.92
C TYR A 397 7.04 -22.97 13.37
N ALA A 398 7.94 -23.95 13.12
CA ALA A 398 7.54 -25.26 12.67
C ALA A 398 6.88 -26.06 13.80
N ASP A 399 6.02 -27.02 13.44
CA ASP A 399 5.54 -28.03 14.40
C ASP A 399 6.63 -29.09 14.69
N GLU A 400 6.30 -30.06 15.53
CA GLU A 400 7.24 -31.14 15.92
C GLU A 400 7.74 -31.96 14.72
N SER A 401 6.98 -31.96 13.61
CA SER A 401 7.38 -32.64 12.35
C SER A 401 8.25 -31.77 11.43
N GLY A 402 8.54 -30.52 11.83
CA GLY A 402 9.23 -29.53 11.00
C GLY A 402 8.34 -28.91 9.92
N SER A 403 7.02 -29.02 10.04
CA SER A 403 6.06 -28.45 9.10
C SER A 403 5.56 -27.09 9.52
N HIS A 404 5.26 -26.23 8.54
CA HIS A 404 4.60 -24.94 8.70
C HIS A 404 3.11 -24.98 8.26
N GLU A 405 2.45 -26.14 8.40
CA GLU A 405 1.05 -26.34 8.05
C GLU A 405 0.13 -26.30 9.29
N GLY A 406 -1.16 -26.23 9.08
CA GLY A 406 -2.13 -26.23 10.18
C GLY A 406 -2.03 -25.02 11.10
N ALA A 407 -1.81 -25.25 12.41
CA ALA A 407 -1.75 -24.23 13.45
C ALA A 407 -0.49 -23.35 13.37
N THR A 408 0.54 -23.81 12.68
CA THR A 408 1.82 -23.08 12.51
C THR A 408 1.89 -22.30 11.19
N LYS A 409 0.88 -22.43 10.36
CA LYS A 409 0.78 -21.78 9.06
C LYS A 409 0.81 -20.25 9.18
N ILE A 410 1.64 -19.59 8.36
CA ILE A 410 1.66 -18.13 8.19
C ILE A 410 0.97 -17.79 6.86
N PRO A 411 -0.27 -17.27 6.88
CA PRO A 411 -1.05 -17.06 5.66
C PRO A 411 -0.37 -16.16 4.62
N ALA A 412 0.34 -15.11 5.06
CA ALA A 412 1.07 -14.21 4.17
C ALA A 412 2.16 -14.96 3.38
N TRP A 413 2.94 -15.84 4.03
CA TRP A 413 3.94 -16.66 3.35
C TRP A 413 3.30 -17.65 2.37
N GLU A 414 2.26 -18.36 2.79
CA GLU A 414 1.55 -19.31 1.91
C GLU A 414 1.08 -18.67 0.59
N MET A 415 0.67 -17.41 0.67
CA MET A 415 0.18 -16.68 -0.49
C MET A 415 1.30 -16.37 -1.50
N ILE A 416 2.53 -16.14 -1.02
CA ILE A 416 3.63 -15.62 -1.85
C ILE A 416 4.79 -16.60 -2.03
N ARG A 417 4.80 -17.77 -1.39
CA ARG A 417 5.96 -18.69 -1.37
C ARG A 417 6.48 -19.09 -2.75
N THR A 418 5.63 -19.06 -3.77
CA THR A 418 5.99 -19.32 -5.18
C THR A 418 5.73 -18.10 -6.06
N SER A 419 5.69 -16.89 -5.49
CA SER A 419 5.65 -15.65 -6.25
C SER A 419 7.05 -15.10 -6.50
N VAL A 420 7.21 -14.37 -7.61
CA VAL A 420 8.44 -13.68 -7.98
C VAL A 420 8.14 -12.22 -8.24
N ASN A 421 8.80 -11.34 -7.50
CA ASN A 421 8.72 -9.91 -7.70
C ASN A 421 9.71 -9.47 -8.77
N ILE A 422 9.21 -8.94 -9.89
CA ILE A 422 10.03 -8.55 -11.04
C ILE A 422 10.39 -7.07 -11.08
N MET A 423 9.71 -6.24 -10.28
CA MET A 423 9.91 -4.80 -10.25
C MET A 423 9.32 -4.17 -8.98
N ARG A 424 9.76 -2.97 -8.64
CA ARG A 424 9.25 -2.10 -7.59
C ARG A 424 8.86 -0.74 -8.15
N GLY A 425 8.09 0.03 -7.39
CA GLY A 425 7.62 1.36 -7.77
C GLY A 425 6.31 1.35 -8.55
N CYS A 426 5.64 2.50 -8.61
CA CYS A 426 4.40 2.69 -9.36
C CYS A 426 4.21 4.16 -9.77
N PHE A 427 4.16 4.44 -11.05
CA PHE A 427 3.86 5.79 -11.58
C PHE A 427 2.36 6.07 -11.75
N GLY A 428 1.49 5.24 -11.16
CA GLY A 428 0.03 5.40 -11.24
C GLY A 428 -0.49 6.63 -10.52
N GLY A 429 0.07 6.96 -9.36
CA GLY A 429 -0.29 8.16 -8.59
C GLY A 429 -1.69 8.13 -7.97
N CYS A 430 -2.30 6.95 -7.80
CA CYS A 430 -3.64 6.84 -7.21
C CYS A 430 -3.65 7.45 -5.80
N THR A 431 -4.56 8.40 -5.53
CA THR A 431 -4.58 9.23 -4.33
C THR A 431 -4.80 8.48 -3.01
N PHE A 432 -5.39 7.29 -3.08
CA PHE A 432 -5.67 6.43 -1.92
C PHE A 432 -4.57 5.40 -1.63
N CYS A 433 -3.56 5.30 -2.52
CA CYS A 433 -2.58 4.21 -2.50
C CYS A 433 -1.26 4.66 -1.87
N SER A 434 -0.77 3.89 -0.90
CA SER A 434 0.49 4.18 -0.21
C SER A 434 1.73 3.63 -0.94
N ILE A 435 1.56 2.88 -2.03
CA ILE A 435 2.70 2.27 -2.76
C ILE A 435 3.62 3.36 -3.31
N THR A 436 3.06 4.38 -3.96
CA THR A 436 3.86 5.50 -4.51
C THR A 436 4.64 6.24 -3.41
N GLU A 437 4.04 6.33 -2.20
CA GLU A 437 4.62 7.05 -1.06
C GLU A 437 5.67 6.23 -0.30
N HIS A 438 5.78 4.92 -0.59
CA HIS A 438 6.73 4.02 0.07
C HIS A 438 7.72 3.37 -0.90
N GLU A 439 7.31 3.03 -2.13
CA GLU A 439 8.20 2.42 -3.12
C GLU A 439 8.71 3.42 -4.17
N GLY A 440 8.13 4.64 -4.19
CA GLY A 440 8.47 5.67 -5.15
C GLY A 440 7.75 5.51 -6.50
N ARG A 441 7.97 6.50 -7.37
CA ARG A 441 7.30 6.60 -8.68
C ARG A 441 8.11 6.01 -9.83
N ILE A 442 9.41 5.85 -9.64
CA ILE A 442 10.32 5.36 -10.68
C ILE A 442 10.35 3.84 -10.61
N ILE A 443 10.13 3.19 -11.74
CA ILE A 443 10.13 1.74 -11.82
C ILE A 443 11.55 1.20 -11.76
N GLN A 444 11.79 0.34 -10.78
CA GLN A 444 13.04 -0.38 -10.58
C GLN A 444 12.83 -1.83 -11.03
N SER A 445 13.37 -2.23 -12.17
CA SER A 445 13.15 -3.55 -12.76
C SER A 445 14.37 -4.44 -12.61
N ARG A 446 14.13 -5.72 -12.36
CA ARG A 446 15.15 -6.76 -12.40
C ARG A 446 15.51 -7.15 -13.84
N SER A 447 16.66 -7.77 -14.02
CA SER A 447 17.02 -8.40 -15.29
C SER A 447 16.22 -9.67 -15.54
N GLU A 448 16.12 -10.05 -16.82
CA GLU A 448 15.47 -11.32 -17.19
C GLU A 448 16.19 -12.52 -16.54
N ASP A 449 17.54 -12.51 -16.53
CA ASP A 449 18.35 -13.60 -16.00
C ASP A 449 18.17 -13.78 -14.49
N SER A 450 18.14 -12.70 -13.73
CA SER A 450 17.84 -12.73 -12.29
C SER A 450 16.46 -13.33 -11.99
N ILE A 451 15.44 -12.98 -12.79
CA ILE A 451 14.10 -13.53 -12.65
C ILE A 451 14.08 -15.03 -12.98
N ILE A 452 14.75 -15.44 -14.07
CA ILE A 452 14.83 -16.85 -14.46
C ILE A 452 15.55 -17.67 -13.40
N GLN A 453 16.68 -17.18 -12.89
CA GLN A 453 17.41 -17.84 -11.81
C GLN A 453 16.53 -18.07 -10.57
N GLU A 454 15.75 -17.08 -10.15
CA GLU A 454 14.83 -17.23 -9.02
C GLU A 454 13.73 -18.27 -9.29
N LEU A 455 13.20 -18.35 -10.53
CA LEU A 455 12.24 -19.38 -10.92
C LEU A 455 12.85 -20.80 -10.85
N GLU A 456 14.11 -20.95 -11.23
CA GLU A 456 14.85 -22.20 -11.10
C GLU A 456 15.11 -22.57 -9.64
N GLU A 457 15.48 -21.59 -8.80
CA GLU A 457 15.63 -21.80 -7.36
C GLU A 457 14.32 -22.24 -6.69
N ILE A 458 13.19 -21.64 -7.06
CA ILE A 458 11.88 -22.05 -6.55
C ILE A 458 11.59 -23.50 -6.96
N ARG A 459 11.82 -23.84 -8.23
CA ARG A 459 11.64 -25.22 -8.75
C ARG A 459 12.45 -26.24 -7.96
N ASP A 460 13.70 -25.90 -7.69
CA ASP A 460 14.69 -26.85 -7.17
C ASP A 460 14.72 -26.92 -5.64
N LYS A 461 14.43 -25.80 -4.95
CA LYS A 461 14.59 -25.68 -3.48
C LYS A 461 13.26 -25.69 -2.70
N VAL A 462 12.14 -25.28 -3.31
CA VAL A 462 10.87 -25.19 -2.56
C VAL A 462 10.22 -26.55 -2.44
N LYS A 463 10.17 -27.10 -1.23
CA LYS A 463 9.53 -28.39 -0.94
C LYS A 463 8.07 -28.38 -1.38
N GLY A 464 7.63 -29.45 -2.05
CA GLY A 464 6.26 -29.60 -2.52
C GLY A 464 5.88 -28.68 -3.68
N PHE A 465 6.84 -28.11 -4.41
CA PHE A 465 6.56 -27.31 -5.59
C PHE A 465 5.85 -28.12 -6.66
N THR A 466 4.70 -27.68 -7.10
CA THR A 466 3.82 -28.40 -8.05
C THR A 466 4.03 -28.02 -9.52
N GLY A 467 5.00 -27.16 -9.80
CA GLY A 467 5.24 -26.56 -11.12
C GLY A 467 4.42 -25.29 -11.39
N THR A 468 3.74 -24.74 -10.37
CA THR A 468 2.93 -23.54 -10.53
C THR A 468 3.57 -22.34 -9.81
N ILE A 469 3.89 -21.29 -10.55
CA ILE A 469 4.24 -19.97 -10.04
C ILE A 469 2.95 -19.22 -9.79
N SER A 470 2.74 -18.80 -8.54
CA SER A 470 1.49 -18.16 -8.11
C SER A 470 1.35 -16.72 -8.64
N ASP A 471 2.46 -16.03 -8.82
CA ASP A 471 2.52 -14.69 -9.40
C ASP A 471 3.92 -14.40 -9.97
N LEU A 472 3.98 -13.85 -11.16
CA LEU A 472 5.20 -13.28 -11.76
C LEU A 472 4.90 -11.81 -12.05
N GLY A 473 5.04 -10.94 -11.03
CA GLY A 473 4.53 -9.59 -11.07
C GLY A 473 5.23 -8.62 -10.12
N GLY A 474 4.47 -7.66 -9.61
CA GLY A 474 4.94 -6.62 -8.71
C GLY A 474 3.78 -5.72 -8.26
N PRO A 475 4.02 -4.52 -7.73
CA PRO A 475 2.97 -3.59 -7.31
C PRO A 475 1.93 -3.32 -8.40
N THR A 476 2.38 -3.29 -9.66
CA THR A 476 1.54 -3.25 -10.87
C THR A 476 2.21 -4.09 -11.95
N ALA A 477 1.70 -5.29 -12.21
CA ALA A 477 2.36 -6.31 -13.04
C ALA A 477 2.86 -5.82 -14.40
N ASN A 478 2.08 -4.97 -15.07
CA ASN A 478 2.41 -4.48 -16.41
C ASN A 478 3.13 -3.13 -16.46
N MET A 479 3.87 -2.80 -15.40
CA MET A 479 4.81 -1.66 -15.41
C MET A 479 6.29 -2.09 -15.55
N TYR A 480 6.56 -3.39 -15.61
CA TYR A 480 7.91 -3.91 -15.81
C TYR A 480 8.59 -3.29 -17.02
N ARG A 481 9.78 -2.71 -16.82
CA ARG A 481 10.57 -2.00 -17.85
C ARG A 481 9.87 -0.81 -18.51
N LEU A 482 8.77 -0.31 -17.94
CA LEU A 482 8.16 0.94 -18.38
C LEU A 482 8.75 2.12 -17.61
N GLY A 483 8.90 3.25 -18.29
CA GLY A 483 9.44 4.47 -17.70
C GLY A 483 9.35 5.64 -18.68
N CYS A 484 9.93 6.77 -18.30
CA CYS A 484 10.01 7.94 -19.19
C CYS A 484 10.96 7.65 -20.37
N LYS A 485 10.64 8.17 -21.56
CA LYS A 485 11.49 8.04 -22.77
C LYS A 485 12.81 8.80 -22.65
N SER A 486 12.88 9.81 -21.80
CA SER A 486 14.06 10.62 -21.58
C SER A 486 14.40 10.71 -20.09
N PRO A 487 15.59 10.29 -19.65
CA PRO A 487 16.04 10.44 -18.28
C PRO A 487 16.09 11.90 -17.80
N GLN A 488 16.41 12.83 -18.68
CA GLN A 488 16.45 14.27 -18.37
C GLN A 488 15.04 14.80 -18.07
N ILE A 489 14.06 14.40 -18.88
CA ILE A 489 12.65 14.76 -18.65
C ILE A 489 12.14 14.10 -17.36
N GLU A 490 12.50 12.85 -17.11
CA GLU A 490 12.12 12.14 -15.88
C GLU A 490 12.67 12.84 -14.65
N ALA A 491 13.96 13.22 -14.68
CA ALA A 491 14.62 13.94 -13.59
C ALA A 491 13.99 15.32 -13.32
N ALA A 492 13.52 16.02 -14.33
CA ALA A 492 12.87 17.32 -14.20
C ALA A 492 11.36 17.25 -13.90
N CYS A 493 10.74 16.07 -14.04
CA CYS A 493 9.28 15.91 -13.99
C CYS A 493 8.74 16.05 -12.58
N ARG A 494 7.68 16.85 -12.40
CA ARG A 494 6.95 17.02 -11.13
C ARG A 494 5.50 16.52 -11.21
N LYS A 495 5.10 15.85 -12.29
CA LYS A 495 3.75 15.31 -12.42
C LYS A 495 3.53 14.18 -11.41
N PRO A 496 2.41 14.16 -10.68
CA PRO A 496 2.12 13.11 -9.69
C PRO A 496 1.79 11.76 -10.34
N SER A 497 1.43 11.73 -11.62
CA SER A 497 1.07 10.51 -12.36
C SER A 497 1.52 10.58 -13.82
N CYS A 498 1.97 9.44 -14.35
CA CYS A 498 2.27 9.30 -15.78
C CYS A 498 1.06 8.80 -16.60
N VAL A 499 -0.06 8.49 -15.95
CA VAL A 499 -1.23 7.87 -16.57
C VAL A 499 -2.54 8.60 -16.28
N PHE A 500 -2.48 9.72 -15.57
CA PHE A 500 -3.64 10.58 -15.29
C PHE A 500 -3.31 12.06 -15.56
N PRO A 501 -4.25 12.86 -16.15
CA PRO A 501 -5.59 12.49 -16.63
C PRO A 501 -5.59 11.61 -17.88
N GLY A 502 -4.49 11.50 -18.57
CA GLY A 502 -4.21 10.62 -19.69
C GLY A 502 -2.81 10.06 -19.63
N ILE A 503 -2.51 9.09 -20.50
CA ILE A 503 -1.17 8.52 -20.61
C ILE A 503 -0.22 9.57 -21.14
N CYS A 504 0.87 9.85 -20.40
CA CYS A 504 1.89 10.82 -20.77
C CYS A 504 2.53 10.44 -22.11
N GLN A 505 2.69 11.39 -23.03
CA GLN A 505 3.30 11.16 -24.35
C GLN A 505 4.76 10.68 -24.25
N ASN A 506 5.45 11.00 -23.14
CA ASN A 506 6.82 10.54 -22.87
C ASN A 506 6.89 9.23 -22.11
N LEU A 507 5.77 8.62 -21.77
CA LEU A 507 5.80 7.31 -21.18
C LEU A 507 6.03 6.24 -22.27
N HIS A 508 7.01 5.38 -22.08
CA HIS A 508 7.10 4.11 -22.78
C HIS A 508 5.89 3.23 -22.42
N THR A 509 5.22 2.68 -23.43
CA THR A 509 4.05 1.79 -23.23
C THR A 509 4.25 0.43 -23.91
N ASP A 510 5.49 0.11 -24.31
CA ASP A 510 5.82 -1.16 -24.93
C ASP A 510 5.94 -2.30 -23.90
N HIS A 511 5.04 -3.28 -23.99
CA HIS A 511 5.06 -4.46 -23.15
C HIS A 511 5.91 -5.62 -23.74
N GLY A 512 6.64 -5.40 -24.83
CA GLY A 512 7.51 -6.40 -25.44
C GLY A 512 8.47 -7.09 -24.46
N PRO A 513 9.21 -6.35 -23.61
CA PRO A 513 10.08 -6.92 -22.58
C PRO A 513 9.33 -7.85 -21.60
N LEU A 514 8.12 -7.45 -21.18
CA LEU A 514 7.29 -8.25 -20.27
C LEU A 514 6.78 -9.54 -20.94
N ILE A 515 6.33 -9.45 -22.19
CA ILE A 515 5.92 -10.62 -22.97
C ILE A 515 7.10 -11.58 -23.16
N LYS A 516 8.28 -11.05 -23.42
CA LYS A 516 9.51 -11.85 -23.61
C LYS A 516 9.85 -12.66 -22.35
N ILE A 517 9.84 -12.03 -21.16
CA ILE A 517 10.14 -12.76 -19.92
C ILE A 517 9.05 -13.79 -19.60
N TYR A 518 7.78 -13.52 -19.84
CA TYR A 518 6.72 -14.48 -19.67
C TYR A 518 6.89 -15.71 -20.56
N ARG A 519 7.23 -15.51 -21.84
CA ARG A 519 7.48 -16.59 -22.78
C ARG A 519 8.73 -17.40 -22.43
N ARG A 520 9.80 -16.75 -21.95
CA ARG A 520 11.01 -17.40 -21.49
C ARG A 520 10.75 -18.24 -20.23
N ALA A 521 10.08 -17.68 -19.25
CA ALA A 521 9.75 -18.35 -18.00
C ALA A 521 8.86 -19.60 -18.19
N ARG A 522 7.88 -19.54 -19.10
CA ARG A 522 7.03 -20.70 -19.43
C ARG A 522 7.75 -21.86 -20.09
N LYS A 523 8.93 -21.61 -20.70
CA LYS A 523 9.74 -22.65 -21.34
C LYS A 523 10.67 -23.40 -20.40
N LEU A 524 10.77 -22.95 -19.12
CA LEU A 524 11.64 -23.60 -18.16
C LEU A 524 11.16 -25.02 -17.84
N PRO A 525 12.06 -26.03 -17.88
CA PRO A 525 11.72 -27.37 -17.45
C PRO A 525 11.18 -27.38 -16.03
N GLY A 526 10.11 -28.14 -15.75
CA GLY A 526 9.49 -28.22 -14.42
C GLY A 526 8.49 -27.12 -14.10
N ILE A 527 8.43 -26.03 -14.87
CA ILE A 527 7.40 -25.00 -14.75
C ILE A 527 6.21 -25.37 -15.64
N LYS A 528 5.08 -25.66 -15.02
CA LYS A 528 3.84 -26.05 -15.72
C LYS A 528 2.92 -24.86 -15.96
N LYS A 529 2.90 -23.88 -15.05
CA LYS A 529 2.02 -22.73 -15.10
C LYS A 529 2.61 -21.52 -14.40
N ILE A 530 2.44 -20.37 -15.03
CA ILE A 530 2.78 -19.08 -14.44
C ILE A 530 1.50 -18.26 -14.41
N LEU A 531 1.08 -17.83 -13.23
CA LEU A 531 -0.07 -16.98 -13.04
C LEU A 531 0.37 -15.53 -12.81
N ILE A 532 -0.54 -14.60 -13.12
CA ILE A 532 -0.44 -13.19 -12.77
C ILE A 532 -1.57 -12.91 -11.77
N GLY A 533 -1.19 -12.82 -10.50
CA GLY A 533 -2.08 -12.54 -9.37
C GLY A 533 -2.06 -11.07 -8.95
N SER A 534 -0.99 -10.36 -9.29
CA SER A 534 -0.82 -8.93 -9.07
C SER A 534 -1.84 -8.10 -9.85
N GLY A 535 -2.16 -6.91 -9.33
CA GLY A 535 -2.97 -5.94 -10.07
C GLY A 535 -2.28 -5.48 -11.35
N LEU A 536 -3.05 -5.07 -12.34
CA LEU A 536 -2.53 -4.50 -13.57
C LEU A 536 -3.24 -3.19 -13.94
N ARG A 537 -2.55 -2.34 -14.69
CA ARG A 537 -3.11 -1.12 -15.29
C ARG A 537 -3.74 -1.49 -16.62
N TYR A 538 -5.06 -1.58 -16.63
CA TYR A 538 -5.84 -1.92 -17.84
C TYR A 538 -5.77 -0.84 -18.92
N ASP A 539 -5.63 0.43 -18.52
CA ASP A 539 -5.45 1.57 -19.42
C ASP A 539 -4.11 1.50 -20.20
N LEU A 540 -3.06 0.97 -19.62
CA LEU A 540 -1.82 0.64 -20.32
C LEU A 540 -1.97 -0.63 -21.16
N ALA A 541 -2.64 -1.65 -20.64
CA ALA A 541 -2.81 -2.94 -21.31
C ALA A 541 -3.57 -2.80 -22.64
N VAL A 542 -4.59 -1.94 -22.72
CA VAL A 542 -5.34 -1.69 -23.98
C VAL A 542 -4.49 -1.08 -25.09
N LYS A 543 -3.31 -0.51 -24.75
CA LYS A 543 -2.35 -0.01 -25.76
C LYS A 543 -1.53 -1.13 -26.39
N SER A 544 -1.52 -2.33 -25.80
CA SER A 544 -0.79 -3.52 -26.26
C SER A 544 -1.73 -4.74 -26.31
N PRO A 545 -2.53 -4.90 -27.36
CA PRO A 545 -3.41 -6.07 -27.52
C PRO A 545 -2.66 -7.40 -27.48
N GLU A 546 -1.41 -7.45 -27.95
CA GLU A 546 -0.54 -8.63 -27.87
C GLU A 546 -0.29 -9.03 -26.41
N TYR A 547 -0.03 -8.07 -25.54
CA TYR A 547 0.10 -8.33 -24.10
C TYR A 547 -1.18 -8.91 -23.50
N VAL A 548 -2.36 -8.34 -23.82
CA VAL A 548 -3.64 -8.86 -23.33
C VAL A 548 -3.87 -10.29 -23.84
N LYS A 549 -3.51 -10.58 -25.09
CA LYS A 549 -3.61 -11.93 -25.68
C LYS A 549 -2.68 -12.91 -24.94
N GLU A 550 -1.42 -12.59 -24.73
CA GLU A 550 -0.46 -13.42 -23.97
C GLU A 550 -0.98 -13.69 -22.54
N LEU A 551 -1.44 -12.64 -21.85
CA LEU A 551 -1.98 -12.72 -20.50
C LEU A 551 -3.17 -13.71 -20.43
N VAL A 552 -4.15 -13.54 -21.29
CA VAL A 552 -5.39 -14.35 -21.34
C VAL A 552 -5.08 -15.81 -21.71
N GLN A 553 -4.25 -16.00 -22.73
CA GLN A 553 -3.95 -17.33 -23.21
C GLN A 553 -3.13 -18.15 -22.23
N HIS A 554 -2.25 -17.54 -21.44
CA HIS A 554 -1.25 -18.31 -20.69
C HIS A 554 -1.22 -18.04 -19.17
N HIS A 555 -1.66 -16.85 -18.70
CA HIS A 555 -1.35 -16.40 -17.34
C HIS A 555 -2.60 -16.21 -16.45
N VAL A 556 -3.79 -16.35 -17.00
CA VAL A 556 -5.05 -16.27 -16.24
C VAL A 556 -5.51 -17.66 -15.84
N GLY A 557 -5.71 -17.87 -14.54
CA GLY A 557 -6.14 -19.17 -13.96
C GLY A 557 -7.67 -19.36 -13.94
N GLY A 558 -8.43 -18.63 -14.75
CA GLY A 558 -9.89 -18.57 -14.75
C GLY A 558 -10.45 -17.24 -14.28
N TYR A 559 -9.73 -16.52 -13.44
CA TYR A 559 -10.12 -15.22 -12.90
C TYR A 559 -8.97 -14.23 -12.97
N LEU A 560 -9.27 -13.00 -13.41
CA LEU A 560 -8.32 -11.90 -13.40
C LEU A 560 -8.89 -10.75 -12.56
N LYS A 561 -8.13 -10.35 -11.55
CA LYS A 561 -8.44 -9.20 -10.71
C LYS A 561 -8.13 -7.91 -11.46
N ILE A 562 -9.05 -6.96 -11.41
CA ILE A 562 -8.87 -5.66 -12.06
C ILE A 562 -9.53 -4.56 -11.21
N ALA A 563 -8.95 -3.39 -11.20
CA ALA A 563 -9.32 -2.34 -10.26
C ALA A 563 -9.79 -1.05 -10.96
N PRO A 564 -11.04 -1.00 -11.50
CA PRO A 564 -11.62 0.24 -12.00
C PRO A 564 -11.91 1.24 -10.88
N GLU A 565 -12.15 0.79 -9.65
CA GLU A 565 -12.43 1.51 -8.41
C GLU A 565 -13.77 2.22 -8.36
N HIS A 566 -14.24 2.81 -9.45
CA HIS A 566 -15.54 3.46 -9.60
C HIS A 566 -15.98 3.48 -11.07
N THR A 567 -17.24 3.91 -11.34
CA THR A 567 -17.77 4.11 -12.69
C THR A 567 -17.93 5.57 -13.05
N GLU A 568 -18.15 6.42 -12.04
CA GLU A 568 -18.45 7.84 -12.21
C GLU A 568 -17.16 8.67 -12.31
N GLN A 569 -17.18 9.68 -13.19
CA GLN A 569 -16.01 10.51 -13.50
C GLN A 569 -15.55 11.34 -12.29
N GLY A 570 -16.46 11.85 -11.49
CA GLY A 570 -16.15 12.64 -10.30
C GLY A 570 -15.23 11.90 -9.33
N PRO A 571 -15.65 10.74 -8.77
CA PRO A 571 -14.82 9.90 -7.94
C PRO A 571 -13.51 9.46 -8.62
N LEU A 572 -13.55 9.04 -9.91
CA LEU A 572 -12.36 8.58 -10.63
C LEU A 572 -11.32 9.69 -10.77
N THR A 573 -11.73 10.94 -10.99
CA THR A 573 -10.85 12.09 -11.05
C THR A 573 -10.16 12.32 -9.70
N LYS A 574 -10.89 12.27 -8.59
CA LYS A 574 -10.33 12.42 -7.23
C LYS A 574 -9.43 11.24 -6.85
N MET A 575 -9.65 10.06 -7.43
CA MET A 575 -8.79 8.87 -7.27
C MET A 575 -7.56 8.89 -8.19
N MET A 576 -7.46 9.79 -9.17
CA MET A 576 -6.47 9.79 -10.26
C MET A 576 -6.51 8.46 -11.05
N LYS A 577 -7.71 7.98 -11.35
CA LYS A 577 -7.96 6.76 -12.14
C LYS A 577 -8.50 7.12 -13.52
N PRO A 578 -8.25 6.30 -14.56
CA PRO A 578 -8.83 6.53 -15.87
C PRO A 578 -10.35 6.36 -15.84
N GLY A 579 -11.05 7.03 -16.75
CA GLY A 579 -12.48 6.83 -16.93
C GLY A 579 -12.86 5.39 -17.23
N ILE A 580 -14.10 5.00 -16.89
CA ILE A 580 -14.59 3.62 -17.01
C ILE A 580 -14.50 3.05 -18.44
N GLY A 581 -14.54 3.90 -19.47
CA GLY A 581 -14.39 3.48 -20.86
C GLY A 581 -13.09 2.74 -21.18
N SER A 582 -12.03 3.00 -20.43
CA SER A 582 -10.78 2.23 -20.55
C SER A 582 -10.95 0.79 -20.06
N TYR A 583 -11.72 0.60 -18.97
CA TYR A 583 -12.10 -0.72 -18.48
C TYR A 583 -12.98 -1.47 -19.48
N ASP A 584 -13.96 -0.81 -20.09
CA ASP A 584 -14.84 -1.46 -21.06
C ASP A 584 -14.04 -1.95 -22.28
N LYS A 585 -13.09 -1.16 -22.78
CA LYS A 585 -12.17 -1.58 -23.86
C LYS A 585 -11.33 -2.79 -23.45
N PHE A 586 -10.78 -2.78 -22.24
CA PHE A 586 -10.03 -3.92 -21.74
C PHE A 586 -10.91 -5.16 -21.63
N LYS A 587 -12.13 -5.04 -21.11
CA LYS A 587 -13.11 -6.13 -20.99
C LYS A 587 -13.40 -6.76 -22.36
N GLN A 588 -13.64 -5.95 -23.38
CA GLN A 588 -13.85 -6.42 -24.75
C GLN A 588 -12.66 -7.24 -25.27
N LEU A 589 -11.43 -6.76 -25.09
CA LEU A 589 -10.22 -7.50 -25.48
C LEU A 589 -10.08 -8.80 -24.69
N PHE A 590 -10.35 -8.76 -23.39
CA PHE A 590 -10.27 -9.93 -22.51
C PHE A 590 -11.28 -11.02 -22.92
N GLU A 591 -12.52 -10.65 -23.18
CA GLU A 591 -13.59 -11.55 -23.61
C GLU A 591 -13.25 -12.15 -24.99
N LYS A 592 -12.84 -11.32 -25.97
CA LYS A 592 -12.41 -11.75 -27.29
C LYS A 592 -11.29 -12.78 -27.22
N PHE A 593 -10.21 -12.50 -26.49
CA PHE A 593 -9.07 -13.42 -26.44
C PHE A 593 -9.34 -14.64 -25.57
N SER A 594 -10.27 -14.57 -24.61
CA SER A 594 -10.74 -15.77 -23.87
C SER A 594 -11.51 -16.71 -24.76
N GLU A 595 -12.39 -16.19 -25.64
CA GLU A 595 -13.12 -16.94 -26.64
C GLU A 595 -12.16 -17.57 -27.68
N GLU A 596 -11.23 -16.79 -28.24
CA GLU A 596 -10.19 -17.30 -29.15
C GLU A 596 -9.35 -18.42 -28.52
N ALA A 597 -9.11 -18.36 -27.21
CA ALA A 597 -8.37 -19.38 -26.47
C ALA A 597 -9.21 -20.60 -26.06
N GLY A 598 -10.52 -20.61 -26.33
CA GLY A 598 -11.45 -21.64 -25.88
C GLY A 598 -11.57 -21.73 -24.35
N LYS A 599 -11.31 -20.63 -23.62
CA LYS A 599 -11.24 -20.62 -22.16
C LYS A 599 -12.42 -19.87 -21.55
N LYS A 600 -13.00 -20.45 -20.50
CA LYS A 600 -14.00 -19.76 -19.69
C LYS A 600 -13.30 -19.00 -18.58
N GLN A 601 -13.14 -17.71 -18.76
CA GLN A 601 -12.44 -16.80 -17.84
C GLN A 601 -13.32 -15.60 -17.48
N PHE A 602 -13.03 -14.99 -16.31
CA PHE A 602 -13.87 -13.90 -15.79
C PHE A 602 -13.01 -12.80 -15.20
N LEU A 603 -13.44 -11.55 -15.39
CA LEU A 603 -12.90 -10.39 -14.70
C LEU A 603 -13.54 -10.24 -13.33
N ILE A 604 -12.74 -9.86 -12.33
CA ILE A 604 -13.19 -9.53 -10.98
C ILE A 604 -12.85 -8.07 -10.73
N PRO A 605 -13.82 -7.17 -10.95
CA PRO A 605 -13.59 -5.76 -10.73
C PRO A 605 -13.64 -5.43 -9.24
N TYR A 606 -12.68 -4.60 -8.80
CA TYR A 606 -12.64 -4.00 -7.47
C TYR A 606 -13.22 -2.59 -7.53
N PHE A 607 -14.02 -2.24 -6.50
CA PHE A 607 -14.62 -0.93 -6.32
C PHE A 607 -14.45 -0.46 -4.89
N ILE A 608 -14.22 0.84 -4.70
CA ILE A 608 -14.03 1.47 -3.40
C ILE A 608 -15.28 2.26 -3.01
N ALA A 609 -15.86 1.91 -1.86
CA ALA A 609 -16.94 2.68 -1.25
C ALA A 609 -16.37 3.83 -0.41
N ALA A 610 -17.09 4.94 -0.34
CA ALA A 610 -16.82 6.06 0.56
C ALA A 610 -15.44 6.74 0.36
N HIS A 611 -14.89 6.74 -0.86
CA HIS A 611 -13.74 7.56 -1.19
C HIS A 611 -14.11 9.06 -1.14
N PRO A 612 -13.22 9.97 -0.70
CA PRO A 612 -13.45 11.40 -0.82
C PRO A 612 -13.85 11.82 -2.24
N GLY A 613 -14.88 12.65 -2.36
CA GLY A 613 -15.45 13.05 -3.64
C GLY A 613 -16.40 12.04 -4.26
N THR A 614 -16.94 11.11 -3.44
CA THR A 614 -18.00 10.17 -3.88
C THR A 614 -19.31 10.53 -3.21
N SER A 615 -20.32 10.91 -3.98
CA SER A 615 -21.68 11.20 -3.51
C SER A 615 -22.51 9.93 -3.32
N ASP A 616 -23.66 10.06 -2.66
CA ASP A 616 -24.63 8.95 -2.55
C ASP A 616 -25.20 8.58 -3.93
N GLU A 617 -25.32 9.56 -4.85
CA GLU A 617 -25.75 9.35 -6.22
C GLU A 617 -24.71 8.58 -7.04
N ASP A 618 -23.44 8.91 -6.92
CA ASP A 618 -22.35 8.15 -7.56
C ASP A 618 -22.39 6.67 -7.17
N MET A 619 -22.62 6.38 -5.89
CA MET A 619 -22.72 5.01 -5.41
C MET A 619 -23.98 4.30 -5.90
N MET A 620 -25.09 5.01 -6.04
CA MET A 620 -26.31 4.49 -6.63
C MET A 620 -26.09 4.14 -8.11
N ASN A 621 -25.46 5.04 -8.88
CA ASN A 621 -25.13 4.81 -10.29
C ASN A 621 -24.18 3.60 -10.45
N LEU A 622 -23.17 3.48 -9.59
CA LEU A 622 -22.31 2.31 -9.56
C LEU A 622 -23.10 1.02 -9.26
N ALA A 623 -24.07 1.04 -8.32
CA ALA A 623 -24.93 -0.11 -8.04
C ALA A 623 -25.78 -0.52 -9.26
N ILE A 624 -26.32 0.48 -9.99
CA ILE A 624 -27.06 0.25 -11.23
C ILE A 624 -26.15 -0.38 -12.29
N TRP A 625 -24.93 0.12 -12.44
CA TRP A 625 -23.94 -0.43 -13.36
C TRP A 625 -23.58 -1.89 -13.01
N LEU A 626 -23.36 -2.17 -11.72
CA LEU A 626 -23.09 -3.53 -11.22
C LEU A 626 -24.24 -4.48 -11.58
N LYS A 627 -25.47 -4.05 -11.38
CA LYS A 627 -26.66 -4.84 -11.71
C LYS A 627 -26.79 -5.09 -13.21
N LYS A 628 -26.62 -4.08 -14.05
CA LYS A 628 -26.65 -4.20 -15.51
C LYS A 628 -25.60 -5.18 -16.03
N ASN A 629 -24.42 -5.18 -15.44
CA ASN A 629 -23.31 -6.08 -15.80
C ASN A 629 -23.37 -7.45 -15.09
N GLY A 630 -24.37 -7.73 -14.26
CA GLY A 630 -24.54 -9.00 -13.55
C GLY A 630 -23.53 -9.26 -12.44
N PHE A 631 -22.84 -8.21 -11.95
CA PHE A 631 -21.89 -8.32 -10.85
C PHE A 631 -22.58 -8.33 -9.50
N ARG A 632 -22.09 -9.19 -8.60
CA ARG A 632 -22.48 -9.27 -7.20
C ARG A 632 -21.23 -9.27 -6.34
N ALA A 633 -20.96 -8.16 -5.64
CA ALA A 633 -19.80 -8.04 -4.78
C ALA A 633 -20.06 -8.74 -3.44
N ASP A 634 -19.37 -9.83 -3.16
CA ASP A 634 -19.41 -10.52 -1.85
C ASP A 634 -18.61 -9.74 -0.80
N GLN A 635 -17.50 -9.14 -1.20
CA GLN A 635 -16.68 -8.28 -0.36
C GLN A 635 -16.66 -6.87 -0.92
N VAL A 636 -16.72 -5.90 -0.01
CA VAL A 636 -16.68 -4.49 -0.33
C VAL A 636 -15.44 -3.88 0.27
N GLN A 637 -14.68 -3.20 -0.55
CA GLN A 637 -13.60 -2.34 -0.09
C GLN A 637 -14.19 -0.98 0.25
N THR A 638 -13.83 -0.48 1.43
CA THR A 638 -14.20 0.86 1.86
C THR A 638 -12.93 1.68 1.95
N PHE A 639 -12.98 2.91 1.50
CA PHE A 639 -11.86 3.83 1.64
C PHE A 639 -11.33 3.83 3.07
N TYR A 640 -10.04 3.65 3.18
CA TYR A 640 -9.29 3.59 4.42
C TYR A 640 -8.29 4.74 4.42
N PRO A 641 -8.48 5.77 5.25
CA PRO A 641 -7.55 6.89 5.29
C PRO A 641 -6.17 6.45 5.79
N SER A 642 -5.29 6.07 4.86
CA SER A 642 -3.90 5.76 5.17
C SER A 642 -3.15 7.06 5.47
N PRO A 643 -2.30 7.11 6.50
CA PRO A 643 -1.50 8.29 6.77
C PRO A 643 -0.74 8.75 5.52
N MET A 644 -0.60 10.04 5.34
CA MET A 644 0.11 10.70 4.25
C MET A 644 -0.48 10.55 2.84
N ALA A 645 -1.38 9.59 2.57
CA ALA A 645 -2.01 9.48 1.26
C ALA A 645 -2.81 10.76 0.90
N THR A 646 -2.73 11.20 -0.35
CA THR A 646 -3.41 12.42 -0.85
C THR A 646 -4.92 12.41 -0.55
N ALA A 647 -5.59 11.26 -0.75
CA ALA A 647 -7.02 11.13 -0.42
C ALA A 647 -7.31 11.27 1.08
N THR A 648 -6.33 10.98 1.96
CA THR A 648 -6.46 11.19 3.40
C THR A 648 -6.43 12.68 3.73
N ALA A 649 -5.62 13.48 3.03
CA ALA A 649 -5.65 14.93 3.16
C ALA A 649 -6.98 15.51 2.69
N MET A 650 -7.55 15.02 1.57
CA MET A 650 -8.90 15.36 1.14
C MET A 650 -9.95 15.00 2.21
N TYR A 651 -9.86 13.79 2.77
CA TYR A 651 -10.77 13.31 3.81
C TYR A 651 -10.76 14.18 5.08
N HIS A 652 -9.57 14.61 5.51
CA HIS A 652 -9.44 15.46 6.70
C HIS A 652 -9.91 16.89 6.43
N SER A 653 -9.47 17.50 5.34
CA SER A 653 -9.66 18.93 5.05
C SER A 653 -10.97 19.27 4.32
N GLY A 654 -11.57 18.32 3.60
CA GLY A 654 -12.68 18.59 2.68
C GLY A 654 -12.27 19.37 1.43
N ARG A 655 -10.97 19.45 1.15
CA ARG A 655 -10.38 20.18 0.02
C ARG A 655 -9.82 19.26 -1.04
N ASN A 656 -9.92 19.66 -2.30
CA ASN A 656 -9.24 18.96 -3.40
C ASN A 656 -7.74 19.29 -3.42
N THR A 657 -6.92 18.40 -2.91
CA THR A 657 -5.47 18.58 -2.85
C THR A 657 -4.74 18.32 -4.17
N LEU A 658 -5.45 17.92 -5.21
CA LEU A 658 -4.90 17.79 -6.57
C LEU A 658 -4.78 19.12 -7.29
N THR A 659 -5.57 20.10 -6.88
CA THR A 659 -5.57 21.47 -7.40
C THR A 659 -5.04 22.43 -6.34
N LYS A 660 -5.02 23.72 -6.63
CA LYS A 660 -4.67 24.75 -5.65
C LYS A 660 -5.61 24.65 -4.45
N VAL A 661 -5.07 24.63 -3.25
CA VAL A 661 -5.82 24.62 -1.99
C VAL A 661 -5.94 26.06 -1.51
N ARG A 662 -7.08 26.71 -1.65
CA ARG A 662 -7.28 28.11 -1.24
C ARG A 662 -7.96 28.20 0.13
N ARG A 663 -7.72 29.32 0.87
CA ARG A 663 -8.45 29.59 2.12
C ARG A 663 -9.94 29.83 1.88
N GLN A 664 -10.26 30.61 0.85
CA GLN A 664 -11.64 30.81 0.41
C GLN A 664 -11.93 29.86 -0.78
N MET A 665 -12.92 28.99 -0.60
CA MET A 665 -13.38 28.11 -1.70
C MET A 665 -14.14 28.94 -2.72
N ARG A 666 -13.88 28.69 -4.01
CA ARG A 666 -14.72 29.13 -5.11
C ARG A 666 -15.55 27.92 -5.56
N ASP A 667 -16.85 28.09 -5.69
CA ASP A 667 -17.75 27.02 -6.13
C ASP A 667 -17.44 26.57 -7.57
N GLU A 668 -16.85 27.45 -8.38
CA GLU A 668 -16.47 27.20 -9.77
C GLU A 668 -15.25 26.27 -9.92
N ASP A 669 -14.41 26.11 -8.91
CA ASP A 669 -13.09 25.45 -9.03
C ASP A 669 -13.09 23.97 -8.59
N GLU A 670 -14.24 23.34 -8.29
CA GLU A 670 -14.33 21.97 -7.73
C GLU A 670 -13.41 21.73 -6.49
N GLU A 671 -13.15 22.79 -5.73
CA GLU A 671 -12.24 22.71 -4.58
C GLU A 671 -12.84 21.95 -3.42
N ARG A 672 -14.18 21.94 -3.31
CA ARG A 672 -14.89 21.21 -2.28
C ARG A 672 -14.98 19.73 -2.61
N VAL A 673 -14.62 18.89 -1.65
CA VAL A 673 -14.70 17.44 -1.76
C VAL A 673 -15.76 16.92 -0.81
N ASP A 674 -16.74 16.16 -1.31
CA ASP A 674 -17.71 15.47 -0.45
C ASP A 674 -17.02 14.39 0.37
N ILE A 675 -17.21 14.45 1.70
CA ILE A 675 -16.58 13.53 2.64
C ILE A 675 -17.63 12.65 3.30
N VAL A 676 -17.50 11.35 3.09
CA VAL A 676 -18.38 10.34 3.67
C VAL A 676 -17.95 10.06 5.11
N ARG A 677 -18.42 10.90 6.03
CA ARG A 677 -18.23 10.72 7.48
C ARG A 677 -19.44 10.04 8.13
N GLY A 678 -19.22 9.44 9.28
CA GLY A 678 -20.26 8.77 10.06
C GLY A 678 -20.58 7.34 9.57
N GLU A 679 -20.97 6.47 10.50
CA GLU A 679 -21.21 5.06 10.24
C GLU A 679 -22.40 4.83 9.27
N LYS A 680 -23.50 5.62 9.44
CA LYS A 680 -24.72 5.46 8.63
C LYS A 680 -24.44 5.65 7.13
N ARG A 681 -23.74 6.74 6.75
CA ARG A 681 -23.44 7.06 5.35
C ARG A 681 -22.42 6.09 4.76
N ARG A 682 -21.37 5.74 5.51
CA ARG A 682 -20.40 4.70 5.08
C ARG A 682 -21.06 3.34 4.89
N ARG A 683 -22.01 2.98 5.76
CA ARG A 683 -22.80 1.77 5.63
C ARG A 683 -23.70 1.80 4.40
N LEU A 684 -24.28 2.97 4.07
CA LEU A 684 -25.09 3.14 2.86
C LEU A 684 -24.26 2.90 1.59
N HIS A 685 -23.07 3.50 1.49
CA HIS A 685 -22.16 3.27 0.34
C HIS A 685 -21.79 1.80 0.17
N LYS A 686 -21.53 1.10 1.27
CA LYS A 686 -21.31 -0.36 1.22
C LYS A 686 -22.56 -1.14 0.79
N ALA A 687 -23.74 -0.69 1.23
CA ALA A 687 -25.00 -1.32 0.88
C ALA A 687 -25.28 -1.22 -0.62
N PHE A 688 -24.96 -0.10 -1.27
CA PHE A 688 -25.06 0.05 -2.71
C PHE A 688 -24.18 -0.96 -3.47
N LEU A 689 -22.93 -1.17 -3.05
CA LEU A 689 -22.07 -2.21 -3.65
C LEU A 689 -22.63 -3.63 -3.44
N ARG A 690 -23.32 -3.85 -2.33
CA ARG A 690 -23.99 -5.13 -2.01
C ARG A 690 -25.51 -5.05 -2.18
N TYR A 691 -25.97 -4.40 -3.25
CA TYR A 691 -27.40 -4.22 -3.55
C TYR A 691 -28.18 -5.54 -3.60
N HIS A 692 -27.51 -6.66 -3.86
CA HIS A 692 -28.09 -8.00 -3.95
C HIS A 692 -28.32 -8.66 -2.59
N ASP A 693 -27.78 -8.12 -1.49
CA ASP A 693 -27.91 -8.64 -0.15
C ASP A 693 -29.21 -8.13 0.51
N PRO A 694 -30.18 -9.02 0.83
CA PRO A 694 -31.43 -8.63 1.44
C PRO A 694 -31.29 -7.84 2.75
N ASN A 695 -30.20 -8.04 3.50
CA ASN A 695 -29.94 -7.31 4.73
C ASN A 695 -29.73 -5.80 4.51
N ASN A 696 -29.37 -5.40 3.31
CA ASN A 696 -29.17 -4.01 2.91
C ASN A 696 -30.44 -3.34 2.35
N TRP A 697 -31.45 -4.12 1.95
CA TRP A 697 -32.63 -3.58 1.27
C TRP A 697 -33.43 -2.56 2.08
N PRO A 698 -33.64 -2.69 3.40
CA PRO A 698 -34.32 -1.64 4.18
C PRO A 698 -33.61 -0.28 4.08
N LEU A 699 -32.28 -0.28 4.28
CA LEU A 699 -31.45 0.93 4.19
C LEU A 699 -31.48 1.53 2.78
N LEU A 700 -31.38 0.68 1.76
CA LEU A 700 -31.40 1.13 0.35
C LEU A 700 -32.77 1.69 -0.05
N ARG A 701 -33.90 1.09 0.43
CA ARG A 701 -35.24 1.64 0.15
C ARG A 701 -35.43 3.01 0.79
N GLU A 702 -34.96 3.21 2.02
CA GLU A 702 -34.98 4.52 2.69
C GLU A 702 -34.19 5.54 1.88
N ALA A 703 -32.95 5.21 1.54
CA ALA A 703 -32.07 6.10 0.79
C ALA A 703 -32.62 6.45 -0.59
N LEU A 704 -33.06 5.47 -1.36
CA LEU A 704 -33.61 5.71 -2.70
C LEU A 704 -34.87 6.59 -2.66
N LYS A 705 -35.72 6.46 -1.64
CA LYS A 705 -36.85 7.38 -1.46
C LYS A 705 -36.41 8.81 -1.15
N THR A 706 -35.42 8.95 -0.25
CA THR A 706 -34.86 10.27 0.11
C THR A 706 -34.19 10.94 -1.09
N MET A 707 -33.55 10.17 -1.95
CA MET A 707 -32.91 10.64 -3.20
C MET A 707 -33.91 10.90 -4.35
N GLY A 708 -35.22 10.72 -4.13
CA GLY A 708 -36.24 10.87 -5.18
C GLY A 708 -36.23 9.75 -6.23
N ARG A 709 -35.53 8.62 -5.95
CA ARG A 709 -35.35 7.51 -6.88
C ARG A 709 -36.17 6.27 -6.49
N ALA A 710 -37.41 6.50 -6.06
CA ALA A 710 -38.35 5.40 -5.77
C ALA A 710 -38.65 4.50 -6.99
N ASP A 711 -38.41 5.01 -8.21
CA ASP A 711 -38.45 4.27 -9.47
C ASP A 711 -37.52 3.04 -9.50
N LEU A 712 -36.47 3.02 -8.68
CA LEU A 712 -35.53 1.90 -8.57
C LEU A 712 -35.99 0.81 -7.57
N ILE A 713 -37.15 0.97 -6.94
CA ILE A 713 -37.71 0.02 -5.99
C ILE A 713 -38.86 -0.75 -6.65
N GLY A 714 -38.70 -2.03 -6.87
CA GLY A 714 -39.72 -2.88 -7.49
C GLY A 714 -39.21 -4.26 -7.82
N ASN A 715 -40.12 -5.11 -8.35
CA ASN A 715 -39.82 -6.53 -8.60
C ASN A 715 -39.44 -6.82 -10.08
N GLY A 716 -39.43 -5.82 -10.93
CA GLY A 716 -39.00 -5.93 -12.33
C GLY A 716 -37.49 -5.92 -12.50
N LYS A 717 -37.00 -6.35 -13.65
CA LYS A 717 -35.55 -6.40 -13.98
C LYS A 717 -34.88 -5.02 -13.97
N GLN A 718 -35.63 -3.96 -14.25
CA GLN A 718 -35.18 -2.58 -14.28
C GLN A 718 -34.91 -1.97 -12.90
N HIS A 719 -35.60 -2.48 -11.84
CA HIS A 719 -35.45 -1.96 -10.49
C HIS A 719 -34.15 -2.45 -9.86
N LEU A 720 -33.56 -1.65 -8.99
CA LEU A 720 -32.32 -2.00 -8.28
C LEU A 720 -32.58 -3.04 -7.20
N ILE A 721 -33.60 -2.81 -6.37
CA ILE A 721 -33.96 -3.65 -5.23
C ILE A 721 -35.48 -3.94 -5.20
N PRO A 722 -35.95 -5.05 -4.58
CA PRO A 722 -37.35 -5.38 -4.51
C PRO A 722 -38.12 -4.54 -3.47
N THR A 723 -39.47 -4.52 -3.61
CA THR A 723 -40.36 -3.88 -2.64
C THR A 723 -40.51 -4.66 -1.34
N PHE A 724 -40.36 -5.97 -1.38
CA PHE A 724 -40.57 -6.88 -0.26
C PHE A 724 -39.28 -7.21 0.48
N GLN A 725 -39.45 -7.67 1.72
CA GLN A 725 -38.37 -8.25 2.51
C GLN A 725 -38.63 -9.76 2.64
N PRO A 726 -37.65 -10.65 2.44
CA PRO A 726 -37.84 -12.07 2.64
C PRO A 726 -38.31 -12.39 4.07
N LEU A 727 -39.31 -13.29 4.20
CA LEU A 727 -39.84 -13.71 5.50
C LEU A 727 -38.92 -14.68 6.24
N VAL A 728 -38.11 -15.41 5.50
CA VAL A 728 -37.09 -16.30 6.07
C VAL A 728 -35.88 -15.43 6.44
N ASP A 729 -35.35 -15.63 7.64
CA ASP A 729 -34.17 -15.00 8.16
C ASP A 729 -33.10 -14.90 7.06
N GLY A 730 -33.13 -13.71 6.42
CA GLY A 730 -32.40 -13.44 5.19
C GLY A 730 -30.93 -13.17 5.47
N SER A 731 -30.31 -13.95 6.36
CA SER A 731 -28.85 -13.87 6.50
C SER A 731 -28.22 -14.38 5.20
N TYR A 732 -28.05 -13.46 4.25
CA TYR A 732 -27.15 -13.68 3.12
C TYR A 732 -25.80 -14.09 3.68
N GLN A 733 -25.48 -15.37 3.54
CA GLN A 733 -24.14 -15.85 3.84
C GLN A 733 -23.33 -15.79 2.55
N SER A 734 -22.26 -14.96 2.56
CA SER A 734 -21.31 -15.00 1.47
C SER A 734 -20.73 -16.40 1.31
N ALA A 735 -20.31 -16.76 0.12
CA ALA A 735 -19.69 -18.06 -0.15
C ALA A 735 -18.50 -18.34 0.79
N ARG A 736 -17.78 -17.30 1.21
CA ARG A 736 -16.69 -17.39 2.19
C ARG A 736 -17.19 -17.83 3.57
N LYS A 737 -18.30 -17.27 4.05
CA LYS A 737 -18.84 -17.60 5.37
C LYS A 737 -19.44 -19.02 5.41
N LYS A 738 -20.00 -19.50 4.28
CA LYS A 738 -20.48 -20.88 4.15
C LYS A 738 -19.36 -21.92 4.19
N ASN A 739 -18.15 -21.54 3.78
CA ASN A 739 -16.99 -22.44 3.69
C ASN A 739 -16.00 -22.27 4.85
N SER A 740 -16.21 -21.33 5.79
CA SER A 740 -15.35 -21.20 6.96
C SER A 740 -15.75 -22.28 7.99
N THR A 741 -14.84 -23.18 8.27
CA THR A 741 -14.96 -24.19 9.33
C THR A 741 -14.77 -23.62 10.74
N SER A 742 -14.46 -22.32 10.86
CA SER A 742 -14.29 -21.64 12.14
C SER A 742 -15.57 -20.91 12.52
N SER A 743 -16.41 -21.52 13.28
CA SER A 743 -17.19 -20.99 14.41
C SER A 743 -18.42 -21.82 14.69
N LYS A 744 -18.22 -22.87 15.48
CA LYS A 744 -19.26 -23.35 16.39
C LYS A 744 -19.09 -22.55 17.68
N SER A 745 -19.59 -21.33 17.75
CA SER A 745 -19.93 -20.66 19.01
C SER A 745 -20.61 -19.33 18.70
N GLY A 746 -21.89 -19.26 19.04
CA GLY A 746 -22.67 -18.01 18.97
C GLY A 746 -24.13 -18.29 18.59
N GLY A 747 -24.95 -18.72 19.54
CA GLY A 747 -26.38 -18.79 19.34
C GLY A 747 -26.94 -17.44 18.96
N GLY A 748 -27.45 -17.33 17.72
CA GLY A 748 -28.13 -16.15 17.22
C GLY A 748 -29.44 -15.94 17.98
N ILE A 749 -29.69 -14.70 18.40
CA ILE A 749 -30.99 -14.28 18.90
C ILE A 749 -31.90 -14.07 17.69
N GLY A 750 -32.90 -14.93 17.49
CA GLY A 750 -33.95 -14.71 16.52
C GLY A 750 -35.07 -13.87 17.14
N TYR A 751 -35.72 -13.03 16.33
CA TYR A 751 -36.90 -12.28 16.78
C TYR A 751 -38.13 -12.83 16.07
N THR A 752 -39.20 -13.10 16.86
CA THR A 752 -40.54 -13.37 16.35
C THR A 752 -41.48 -12.25 16.74
N THR A 753 -42.52 -11.97 15.94
CA THR A 753 -43.58 -11.03 16.32
C THR A 753 -44.63 -11.74 17.17
N ASN A 754 -45.02 -11.15 18.33
CA ASN A 754 -46.13 -11.60 19.14
C ASN A 754 -47.47 -11.24 18.48
N LYS A 755 -48.59 -11.68 19.06
CA LYS A 755 -49.94 -11.40 18.55
C LYS A 755 -50.29 -9.92 18.43
N ASP A 756 -49.50 -9.04 19.05
CA ASP A 756 -49.67 -7.61 19.07
C ASP A 756 -48.70 -6.87 18.11
N GLY A 757 -48.02 -7.60 17.22
CA GLY A 757 -47.10 -7.00 16.21
C GLY A 757 -45.75 -6.54 16.72
N LYS A 758 -45.40 -6.82 18.00
CA LYS A 758 -44.07 -6.42 18.56
C LYS A 758 -43.03 -7.54 18.40
N ALA A 759 -41.82 -7.17 18.00
CA ALA A 759 -40.71 -8.09 17.89
C ALA A 759 -40.24 -8.59 19.29
N VAL A 760 -40.27 -9.88 19.50
CA VAL A 760 -39.80 -10.53 20.76
C VAL A 760 -38.58 -11.40 20.41
N ALA A 761 -37.51 -11.26 21.18
CA ALA A 761 -36.30 -12.05 21.05
C ALA A 761 -36.51 -13.48 21.55
N VAL A 762 -36.28 -14.50 20.73
CA VAL A 762 -36.32 -15.90 21.08
C VAL A 762 -34.95 -16.53 20.96
N ARG A 763 -34.44 -17.08 22.07
CA ARG A 763 -33.27 -17.95 22.08
C ARG A 763 -33.69 -19.35 21.65
N ARG A 764 -33.21 -19.83 20.51
CA ARG A 764 -33.39 -21.27 20.15
C ARG A 764 -32.54 -22.14 21.08
N ARG A 765 -33.22 -23.10 21.74
CA ARG A 765 -32.58 -24.26 22.37
C ARG A 765 -32.17 -25.24 21.27
N GLN A 766 -31.09 -25.96 21.51
CA GLN A 766 -30.40 -26.83 20.56
C GLN A 766 -31.11 -28.19 20.26
N ASP A 767 -32.32 -28.41 20.77
CA ASP A 767 -32.93 -29.73 20.82
C ASP A 767 -34.18 -29.94 19.92
N ASP A 768 -34.56 -28.95 19.09
CA ASP A 768 -35.70 -29.08 18.17
C ASP A 768 -35.25 -29.34 16.73
N ALA A 769 -34.62 -30.48 16.46
CA ALA A 769 -34.46 -31.06 15.15
C ALA A 769 -35.62 -32.07 14.90
N GLY A 770 -36.66 -31.60 14.27
CA GLY A 770 -37.70 -32.51 13.79
C GLY A 770 -39.11 -31.94 13.86
N LEU A 771 -39.48 -31.07 12.94
CA LEU A 771 -40.88 -30.90 12.47
C LEU A 771 -40.79 -30.09 11.15
N GLU A 772 -40.99 -30.78 10.04
CA GLU A 772 -41.21 -30.17 8.74
C GLU A 772 -42.61 -29.52 8.68
N PRO A 773 -42.75 -28.28 8.21
CA PRO A 773 -44.06 -27.75 7.90
C PRO A 773 -44.47 -28.21 6.51
N LYS A 774 -45.54 -28.94 6.41
CA LYS A 774 -46.29 -29.20 5.17
C LYS A 774 -46.95 -27.92 4.71
N GLY A 775 -46.51 -27.42 3.53
CA GLY A 775 -47.13 -26.29 2.89
C GLY A 775 -46.34 -25.92 1.61
N ASP A 776 -46.86 -26.39 0.46
CA ASP A 776 -46.34 -26.14 -0.87
C ASP A 776 -46.43 -24.64 -1.22
N VAL A 777 -45.34 -23.93 -1.13
CA VAL A 777 -45.13 -22.66 -1.83
C VAL A 777 -43.85 -22.78 -2.61
N ARG A 778 -43.98 -23.14 -3.88
CA ARG A 778 -42.87 -23.16 -4.85
C ARG A 778 -42.41 -21.75 -5.11
N PHE A 779 -41.48 -21.26 -4.29
CA PHE A 779 -40.59 -20.16 -4.72
C PHE A 779 -39.49 -20.75 -5.60
N ARG A 780 -39.55 -20.48 -6.89
CA ARG A 780 -38.40 -20.61 -7.76
C ARG A 780 -37.35 -19.61 -7.24
N SER A 781 -36.52 -20.00 -6.30
CA SER A 781 -35.24 -19.35 -6.09
C SER A 781 -34.46 -19.53 -7.38
N SER A 782 -34.27 -18.46 -8.14
CA SER A 782 -33.27 -18.46 -9.17
C SER A 782 -31.90 -18.59 -8.47
N GLN A 783 -31.49 -19.82 -8.21
CA GLN A 783 -30.10 -20.05 -7.82
C GLN A 783 -29.24 -19.53 -8.97
N PRO A 784 -28.25 -18.67 -8.70
CA PRO A 784 -27.30 -18.26 -9.72
C PRO A 784 -26.68 -19.52 -10.32
N GLN A 785 -26.71 -19.65 -11.63
CA GLN A 785 -25.99 -20.74 -12.29
C GLN A 785 -24.52 -20.69 -11.85
N PRO A 786 -23.87 -21.83 -11.60
CA PRO A 786 -22.45 -21.88 -11.30
C PRO A 786 -21.66 -21.10 -12.35
N GLY A 787 -20.89 -20.12 -11.93
CA GLY A 787 -20.10 -19.26 -12.83
C GLY A 787 -20.62 -17.85 -13.03
N LYS A 788 -21.82 -17.48 -12.53
CA LYS A 788 -22.34 -16.10 -12.61
C LYS A 788 -22.06 -15.23 -11.38
N MET A 789 -21.55 -15.81 -10.31
CA MET A 789 -21.22 -15.07 -9.09
C MET A 789 -19.70 -15.06 -8.88
N LEU A 790 -19.13 -13.87 -8.93
CA LEU A 790 -17.70 -13.66 -8.73
C LEU A 790 -17.47 -13.01 -7.37
N THR A 791 -16.49 -13.51 -6.61
CA THR A 791 -16.10 -12.94 -5.33
C THR A 791 -14.91 -12.01 -5.50
N GLN A 792 -14.98 -10.81 -4.91
CA GLN A 792 -13.88 -9.86 -4.97
C GLN A 792 -12.62 -10.33 -4.22
N HIS A 793 -12.76 -11.29 -3.30
CA HIS A 793 -11.65 -11.70 -2.44
C HIS A 793 -10.81 -12.85 -3.01
N THR A 794 -11.46 -13.93 -3.43
CA THR A 794 -10.75 -15.13 -3.91
C THR A 794 -10.73 -15.25 -5.42
N GLY A 795 -11.62 -14.54 -6.10
CA GLY A 795 -11.81 -14.68 -7.52
C GLY A 795 -12.37 -16.04 -7.94
N LEU A 796 -12.85 -16.85 -7.01
CA LEU A 796 -13.38 -18.17 -7.28
C LEU A 796 -14.92 -18.14 -7.18
N PRO A 797 -15.64 -18.88 -8.05
CA PRO A 797 -17.05 -19.13 -7.84
C PRO A 797 -17.23 -19.91 -6.53
N PRO A 798 -18.41 -19.81 -5.87
CA PRO A 798 -18.75 -20.70 -4.78
C PRO A 798 -18.55 -22.13 -5.23
N ARG A 799 -17.78 -22.91 -4.48
CA ARG A 799 -17.68 -24.36 -4.75
C ARG A 799 -19.08 -24.95 -4.70
N ALA A 800 -19.52 -25.58 -5.79
CA ALA A 800 -20.70 -26.42 -5.76
C ALA A 800 -20.47 -27.47 -4.66
N GLY A 801 -21.40 -27.59 -3.73
CA GLY A 801 -21.32 -28.59 -2.66
C GLY A 801 -21.04 -29.95 -3.30
N VAL A 802 -19.96 -30.60 -2.89
CA VAL A 802 -19.67 -31.98 -3.25
C VAL A 802 -20.75 -32.80 -2.59
N THR A 803 -21.82 -33.12 -3.30
CA THR A 803 -22.70 -34.20 -2.93
C THR A 803 -21.87 -35.46 -3.03
N GLY A 804 -21.46 -36.00 -1.89
CA GLY A 804 -20.75 -37.24 -1.80
C GLY A 804 -21.56 -38.31 -2.47
N LYS A 805 -21.15 -38.79 -3.64
CA LYS A 805 -21.59 -40.06 -4.17
C LYS A 805 -21.10 -41.14 -3.21
N ALA A 806 -22.03 -41.72 -2.44
CA ALA A 806 -21.80 -42.92 -1.67
C ALA A 806 -21.27 -43.99 -2.64
N ARG A 807 -20.12 -44.56 -2.37
CA ARG A 807 -19.64 -45.77 -3.01
C ARG A 807 -20.52 -46.93 -2.53
N PRO A 808 -21.07 -47.76 -3.40
CA PRO A 808 -21.76 -48.98 -2.99
C PRO A 808 -20.74 -50.06 -2.61
N GLY A 809 -20.91 -50.64 -1.45
CA GLY A 809 -20.40 -51.97 -1.15
C GLY A 809 -19.13 -52.11 -0.31
N ALA A 810 -19.24 -52.03 0.99
CA ALA A 810 -18.42 -52.85 1.90
C ALA A 810 -19.37 -53.53 2.88
N ARG A 811 -19.40 -54.86 2.86
CA ARG A 811 -20.16 -55.74 3.79
C ARG A 811 -19.62 -55.58 5.23
N PRO A 812 -20.45 -55.74 6.25
CA PRO A 812 -20.02 -55.68 7.64
C PRO A 812 -19.26 -56.96 8.04
N ALA A 813 -18.07 -56.78 8.64
CA ALA A 813 -17.36 -57.86 9.30
C ALA A 813 -17.97 -58.18 10.66
N LYS A 814 -18.20 -59.46 10.92
CA LYS A 814 -18.76 -60.02 12.13
C LYS A 814 -17.82 -59.82 13.32
N SER A 815 -18.43 -59.52 14.46
CA SER A 815 -17.85 -59.56 15.79
C SER A 815 -17.34 -60.99 16.14
N ALA A 816 -16.12 -61.08 16.65
CA ALA A 816 -15.65 -62.27 17.37
C ALA A 816 -15.00 -61.87 18.69
N GLY A 817 -15.34 -62.58 19.68
CA GLY A 817 -15.41 -62.43 21.08
C GLY A 817 -14.07 -62.26 21.83
N GLN A 818 -14.28 -61.88 23.07
CA GLN A 818 -13.37 -61.79 24.18
C GLN A 818 -12.56 -63.06 24.45
N ALA A 819 -11.28 -62.95 24.75
CA ALA A 819 -10.57 -63.85 25.66
C ALA A 819 -9.50 -63.11 26.42
N SER A 820 -9.65 -63.05 27.71
CA SER A 820 -8.76 -62.60 28.75
C SER A 820 -7.47 -63.42 28.83
N ARG A 821 -6.30 -62.79 29.13
CA ARG A 821 -5.33 -63.30 30.12
C ARG A 821 -4.21 -62.30 30.35
N LYS A 822 -4.05 -61.91 31.62
CA LYS A 822 -2.85 -61.41 32.28
C LYS A 822 -1.97 -62.59 32.76
N PRO A 823 -0.78 -62.44 33.40
CA PRO A 823 0.42 -61.64 33.02
C PRO A 823 1.73 -62.51 33.12
N ARG A 824 2.78 -61.98 32.54
CA ARG A 824 4.13 -62.06 33.21
C ARG A 824 5.05 -61.03 32.59
#